data_91a32cfac0258df11202844c28c3910e
#
_entry.id   91a32cfac0258df11202844c28c3910e
#
_cell.length_a   1.000
_cell.length_b   1.000
_cell.length_c   1.000
_cell.angle_alpha   90.00
_cell.angle_beta   90.00
_cell.angle_gamma   90.00
#
_symmetry.space_group_name_H-M   'P 1'
#
loop_
_entity.id
_entity.type
_entity.pdbx_description
1 polymer ?
#
loop_
_entity_poly.entity_id
_entity_poly.type
_entity_poly.pdbx_seq_one_letter_code
_entity_poly.pdbx_strand_id
1 'polypeptide(L)'
;MLAFAPQAPDHSDMKGAFHGTSSGHHTMPASIRAALGPTNTGKTHYALTRMMAHASGIIGFPLRLLARENYERLVKIKGERSVALITGEEKIVPPGARWFSCTVEAMPLDRKAEFVAIDEIQLASDPDRGHIFTDRLLHARGTVETLFLGAETIRPLLQKLVPGIEIDIRTRLSSLSSTGHTKLSRLPPRSAIVAFSMSEVYALAEVIRRRRGGCAVIMGQLSPRTRNAQVELYQNREVDYLVATDAIGMGLNMDVDHVALAQLSKFDGTVPRPLFPQEIAQIAGRAGRGMKDGTFGTTADCPPMSSALVEAVEQHRFDPIQRLYWRNHELDFTNPANLLKSLTRPPPLRGLTAGRVASDVTTLESLMLDPDIRESARGKRATALLWDVCQIPDFRKLGDDSHTRLCARLYTHLVKEGSVPANWMEGHIRGLAKTEGDIDTLMHRLTGVRVCSYVAARTEWSRHSAMWQERAREVEDLLSDALHERLTARFVDRRATTLLRRLDSDSDRTLLSAVKPDGEVLVEGHSIGRIRGFTLETDVAAGPDRQIILRAGRKALLHEIPRRIRMLQDAPDTSLRLDTTNGELFWEDTRLGRLAAGPSLLRPALQLFPAEFTDTVQKTHVETRLLDFVAQLIQRDLKPLYRSQTLAEREPQLRAILHRLMEDGGITETLPEDHTLSPALKNRLRKGGVEVGRFSIYCPALFRTRPLALLGLLHALHNKTPIRPTAPGRVSLPWSELQGQFGWIRAGDTGLRLDIAERCIAEMHQLAVRHDHAAPLSLASRLGVKADMLPSILKGLGIAHQPAEAPSSAHAGPPRPLMILNDRKTRASRRRRSAPHHTPPRRPAPPRTDSPFAALAALREKIRP
;
A
#
# COMPACT_ATOMS: atom_id res chain seq x y z
N MET A 1 19.06 -21.20 -37.72
CA MET A 1 19.57 -22.08 -38.79
C MET A 1 18.42 -22.46 -39.71
N LEU A 2 18.60 -22.15 -41.04
CA LEU A 2 17.88 -22.64 -42.23
C LEU A 2 16.35 -22.41 -42.26
N ALA A 3 15.82 -21.36 -42.89
CA ALA A 3 15.67 -21.05 -44.30
C ALA A 3 15.00 -22.16 -45.13
N PHE A 4 13.70 -21.98 -45.39
CA PHE A 4 13.05 -22.49 -46.60
C PHE A 4 12.12 -21.39 -47.13
N ALA A 5 12.58 -20.76 -48.24
CA ALA A 5 11.75 -19.95 -49.11
C ALA A 5 11.25 -20.87 -50.24
N PRO A 6 9.99 -20.80 -50.65
CA PRO A 6 9.56 -21.39 -51.91
C PRO A 6 9.90 -20.46 -53.09
N GLN A 7 10.56 -21.01 -54.12
CA GLN A 7 10.89 -20.40 -55.38
C GLN A 7 9.64 -19.96 -56.13
N ALA A 8 9.75 -18.81 -56.76
CA ALA A 8 8.81 -18.33 -57.78
C ALA A 8 9.02 -19.10 -59.11
N PRO A 9 7.98 -19.40 -59.88
CA PRO A 9 8.14 -19.97 -61.22
C PRO A 9 8.58 -18.90 -62.23
N ASP A 10 9.50 -19.32 -63.08
CA ASP A 10 10.15 -18.63 -64.13
C ASP A 10 9.15 -18.29 -65.27
N HIS A 11 9.09 -17.04 -65.71
CA HIS A 11 8.34 -16.58 -66.85
C HIS A 11 9.33 -16.19 -67.94
N SER A 12 9.76 -17.20 -68.73
CA SER A 12 10.25 -16.98 -70.09
C SER A 12 9.41 -17.85 -71.00
N ASP A 13 8.68 -17.18 -71.85
CA ASP A 13 8.11 -17.48 -73.14
C ASP A 13 6.64 -17.07 -73.32
N MET A 14 6.47 -15.91 -73.95
CA MET A 14 5.53 -15.70 -75.03
C MET A 14 5.69 -14.29 -75.68
N LYS A 15 6.50 -14.19 -76.69
CA LYS A 15 6.37 -13.13 -77.70
C LYS A 15 5.42 -13.62 -78.77
N GLY A 16 4.37 -12.89 -79.08
CA GLY A 16 3.51 -13.16 -80.17
C GLY A 16 2.27 -12.29 -80.30
N ALA A 17 2.29 -11.38 -81.25
CA ALA A 17 1.16 -10.77 -81.99
C ALA A 17 0.34 -9.66 -81.31
N PHE A 18 0.77 -8.43 -81.56
CA PHE A 18 -0.10 -7.25 -81.60
C PHE A 18 -0.95 -7.25 -82.89
N HIS A 19 -2.28 -7.28 -82.73
CA HIS A 19 -3.22 -6.66 -83.69
C HIS A 19 -4.24 -5.88 -82.85
N GLY A 20 -4.33 -4.58 -83.11
CA GLY A 20 -5.16 -3.62 -82.40
C GLY A 20 -6.64 -3.83 -82.67
N THR A 21 -7.39 -3.76 -81.63
CA THR A 21 -8.82 -3.41 -81.63
C THR A 21 -9.11 -2.55 -80.39
N SER A 22 -9.86 -1.48 -80.67
CA SER A 22 -10.33 -0.47 -79.70
C SER A 22 -10.77 -1.06 -78.25
N SER A 23 -10.02 -0.71 -77.24
CA SER A 23 -10.35 -1.08 -75.89
C SER A 23 -11.55 -0.26 -75.38
N GLY A 24 -12.74 -0.82 -75.47
CA GLY A 24 -13.79 -0.51 -74.51
C GLY A 24 -13.30 -0.91 -73.14
N HIS A 25 -13.07 0.05 -72.25
CA HIS A 25 -12.87 -0.21 -70.85
C HIS A 25 -14.10 -0.92 -70.26
N HIS A 26 -14.12 -2.26 -70.28
CA HIS A 26 -14.95 -3.04 -69.39
C HIS A 26 -14.48 -2.78 -68.02
N THR A 27 -15.03 -1.77 -67.35
CA THR A 27 -14.93 -1.65 -65.87
C THR A 27 -15.58 -2.88 -65.27
N MET A 28 -14.74 -3.85 -64.83
CA MET A 28 -15.23 -4.98 -64.03
C MET A 28 -16.05 -4.42 -62.89
N PRO A 29 -17.23 -4.96 -62.60
CA PRO A 29 -18.04 -4.50 -61.47
C PRO A 29 -17.20 -4.60 -60.20
N ALA A 30 -17.21 -3.52 -59.39
CA ALA A 30 -16.43 -3.47 -58.14
C ALA A 30 -16.79 -4.70 -57.25
N SER A 31 -15.80 -5.49 -56.89
CA SER A 31 -16.05 -6.69 -56.09
C SER A 31 -16.36 -6.30 -54.65
N ILE A 32 -17.39 -6.92 -54.04
CA ILE A 32 -17.74 -6.74 -52.67
C ILE A 32 -17.54 -8.08 -51.91
N ARG A 33 -16.68 -8.06 -50.93
CA ARG A 33 -16.26 -9.26 -50.22
C ARG A 33 -16.43 -9.08 -48.68
N ALA A 34 -16.60 -10.20 -48.01
CA ALA A 34 -16.53 -10.24 -46.57
C ALA A 34 -15.61 -11.39 -46.11
N ALA A 35 -14.68 -11.08 -45.20
CA ALA A 35 -13.86 -12.09 -44.51
C ALA A 35 -14.35 -12.20 -43.10
N LEU A 36 -15.09 -13.27 -42.81
CA LEU A 36 -15.76 -13.50 -41.55
C LEU A 36 -15.10 -14.64 -40.75
N GLY A 37 -15.15 -14.57 -39.43
CA GLY A 37 -14.68 -15.62 -38.52
C GLY A 37 -14.29 -15.09 -37.16
N PRO A 38 -13.83 -15.96 -36.26
CA PRO A 38 -13.44 -15.62 -34.89
C PRO A 38 -12.22 -14.67 -34.80
N THR A 39 -11.84 -14.33 -33.60
CA THR A 39 -10.54 -13.68 -33.32
C THR A 39 -9.38 -14.60 -33.72
N ASN A 40 -8.18 -14.04 -33.92
CA ASN A 40 -6.96 -14.78 -34.29
C ASN A 40 -7.07 -15.57 -35.63
N THR A 41 -7.65 -14.93 -36.67
CA THR A 41 -7.75 -15.51 -38.03
C THR A 41 -6.92 -14.73 -39.05
N GLY A 42 -6.23 -13.67 -38.64
CA GLY A 42 -5.45 -12.81 -39.54
C GLY A 42 -6.25 -11.89 -40.47
N LYS A 43 -7.56 -11.66 -40.23
CA LYS A 43 -8.45 -10.82 -41.08
C LYS A 43 -7.89 -9.41 -41.31
N THR A 44 -7.47 -8.71 -40.28
CA THR A 44 -6.94 -7.34 -40.40
C THR A 44 -5.66 -7.29 -41.16
N HIS A 45 -4.75 -8.27 -40.98
CA HIS A 45 -3.53 -8.39 -41.78
C HIS A 45 -3.85 -8.63 -43.25
N TYR A 46 -4.78 -9.50 -43.54
CA TYR A 46 -5.28 -9.76 -44.91
C TYR A 46 -5.83 -8.48 -45.55
N ALA A 47 -6.65 -7.70 -44.86
CA ALA A 47 -7.19 -6.44 -45.39
C ALA A 47 -6.10 -5.43 -45.70
N LEU A 48 -5.11 -5.28 -44.80
CA LEU A 48 -3.98 -4.38 -45.05
C LEU A 48 -3.14 -4.82 -46.26
N THR A 49 -2.86 -6.11 -46.38
CA THR A 49 -2.10 -6.65 -47.53
C THR A 49 -2.84 -6.39 -48.83
N ARG A 50 -4.16 -6.63 -48.89
CA ARG A 50 -4.97 -6.30 -50.06
C ARG A 50 -5.00 -4.81 -50.35
N MET A 51 -5.21 -3.96 -49.33
CA MET A 51 -5.22 -2.50 -49.49
C MET A 51 -3.91 -1.98 -50.09
N MET A 52 -2.77 -2.54 -49.67
CA MET A 52 -1.46 -2.13 -50.19
C MET A 52 -1.20 -2.57 -51.65
N ALA A 53 -1.96 -3.54 -52.15
CA ALA A 53 -1.90 -3.97 -53.55
C ALA A 53 -2.68 -3.02 -54.50
N HIS A 54 -3.55 -2.15 -53.97
CA HIS A 54 -4.26 -1.13 -54.73
C HIS A 54 -3.51 0.21 -54.75
N ALA A 55 -3.77 1.06 -55.72
CA ALA A 55 -3.14 2.36 -55.87
C ALA A 55 -3.61 3.35 -54.77
N SER A 56 -4.79 3.14 -54.23
CA SER A 56 -5.34 3.91 -53.08
C SER A 56 -6.27 3.04 -52.21
N GLY A 57 -6.34 3.35 -50.97
CA GLY A 57 -7.19 2.58 -50.04
C GLY A 57 -7.62 3.34 -48.77
N ILE A 58 -8.78 3.01 -48.28
CA ILE A 58 -9.33 3.53 -47.01
C ILE A 58 -9.73 2.32 -46.14
N ILE A 59 -9.28 2.29 -44.92
CA ILE A 59 -9.69 1.25 -43.96
C ILE A 59 -10.22 1.90 -42.67
N GLY A 60 -11.44 1.51 -42.25
CA GLY A 60 -12.10 1.94 -41.02
C GLY A 60 -11.94 0.92 -39.90
N PHE A 61 -11.42 1.36 -38.79
CA PHE A 61 -11.25 0.55 -37.56
C PHE A 61 -12.25 0.98 -36.48
N PRO A 62 -12.65 0.06 -35.58
CA PRO A 62 -13.60 0.38 -34.50
C PRO A 62 -13.02 1.25 -33.41
N LEU A 63 -11.68 1.34 -33.30
CA LEU A 63 -10.98 2.05 -32.24
C LEU A 63 -9.81 2.89 -32.75
N ARG A 64 -9.63 4.07 -32.14
CA ARG A 64 -8.50 4.99 -32.41
C ARG A 64 -7.13 4.29 -32.32
N LEU A 65 -6.94 3.43 -31.30
CA LEU A 65 -5.70 2.69 -31.13
C LEU A 65 -5.38 1.78 -32.32
N LEU A 66 -6.37 1.05 -32.83
CA LEU A 66 -6.19 0.20 -34.04
C LEU A 66 -5.88 1.04 -35.28
N ALA A 67 -6.56 2.15 -35.45
CA ALA A 67 -6.29 3.07 -36.55
C ALA A 67 -4.84 3.58 -36.49
N ARG A 68 -4.36 3.97 -35.29
CA ARG A 68 -2.98 4.46 -35.08
C ARG A 68 -1.93 3.36 -35.30
N GLU A 69 -2.13 2.16 -34.71
CA GLU A 69 -1.20 1.04 -34.90
C GLU A 69 -1.05 0.64 -36.37
N ASN A 70 -2.15 0.58 -37.10
CA ASN A 70 -2.12 0.22 -38.50
C ASN A 70 -1.62 1.38 -39.39
N TYR A 71 -1.84 2.65 -39.01
CA TYR A 71 -1.18 3.79 -39.63
C TYR A 71 0.34 3.66 -39.56
N GLU A 72 0.87 3.38 -38.36
CA GLU A 72 2.32 3.22 -38.14
C GLU A 72 2.91 2.04 -38.96
N ARG A 73 2.15 0.94 -39.09
CA ARG A 73 2.52 -0.18 -39.97
C ARG A 73 2.55 0.22 -41.44
N LEU A 74 1.54 0.95 -41.89
CA LEU A 74 1.47 1.43 -43.26
C LEU A 74 2.57 2.44 -43.57
N VAL A 75 2.88 3.34 -42.64
CA VAL A 75 3.99 4.31 -42.76
C VAL A 75 5.33 3.59 -42.93
N LYS A 76 5.59 2.53 -42.15
CA LYS A 76 6.81 1.72 -42.30
C LYS A 76 6.97 1.10 -43.71
N ILE A 77 5.87 0.82 -44.39
CA ILE A 77 5.89 0.14 -45.71
C ILE A 77 5.79 1.12 -46.89
N LYS A 78 4.91 2.12 -46.79
CA LYS A 78 4.57 3.04 -47.88
C LYS A 78 5.18 4.43 -47.73
N GLY A 79 5.80 4.73 -46.59
CA GLY A 79 6.37 6.04 -46.26
C GLY A 79 5.34 7.04 -45.74
N GLU A 80 5.78 7.95 -44.88
CA GLU A 80 4.96 8.92 -44.17
C GLU A 80 4.16 9.87 -45.11
N ARG A 81 4.73 10.26 -46.24
CA ARG A 81 4.06 11.17 -47.17
C ARG A 81 2.87 10.56 -47.92
N SER A 82 2.74 9.24 -47.91
CA SER A 82 1.74 8.50 -48.68
C SER A 82 0.56 8.01 -47.82
N VAL A 83 0.68 8.04 -46.48
CA VAL A 83 -0.30 7.49 -45.55
C VAL A 83 -0.93 8.59 -44.72
N ALA A 84 -2.23 8.51 -44.50
CA ALA A 84 -2.99 9.40 -43.65
C ALA A 84 -3.57 8.67 -42.45
N LEU A 85 -3.68 9.38 -41.33
CA LEU A 85 -4.45 8.97 -40.15
C LEU A 85 -5.61 9.95 -39.94
N ILE A 86 -6.84 9.42 -39.83
CA ILE A 86 -8.02 10.25 -39.55
C ILE A 86 -8.84 9.60 -38.45
N THR A 87 -8.87 10.25 -37.30
CA THR A 87 -9.71 9.88 -36.14
C THR A 87 -10.49 11.10 -35.67
N GLY A 88 -11.39 10.95 -34.72
CA GLY A 88 -12.11 12.10 -34.15
C GLY A 88 -11.22 13.10 -33.42
N GLU A 89 -10.05 12.67 -32.95
CA GLU A 89 -9.14 13.45 -32.11
C GLU A 89 -7.82 13.78 -32.81
N GLU A 90 -7.49 13.06 -33.88
CA GLU A 90 -6.20 13.18 -34.58
C GLU A 90 -6.39 13.13 -36.08
N LYS A 91 -5.78 14.08 -36.80
CA LYS A 91 -5.87 14.20 -38.24
C LYS A 91 -4.48 14.49 -38.83
N ILE A 92 -3.85 13.47 -39.42
CA ILE A 92 -2.57 13.55 -40.13
C ILE A 92 -2.85 13.23 -41.60
N VAL A 93 -2.87 14.23 -42.48
CA VAL A 93 -3.20 14.05 -43.90
C VAL A 93 -2.16 14.76 -44.75
N PRO A 94 -1.05 14.08 -45.11
CA PRO A 94 -0.08 14.61 -46.03
C PRO A 94 -0.71 14.89 -47.40
N PRO A 95 -0.24 15.90 -48.16
CA PRO A 95 -0.82 16.26 -49.49
C PRO A 95 -0.83 15.11 -50.49
N GLY A 96 0.11 14.16 -50.39
CA GLY A 96 0.23 13.01 -51.28
C GLY A 96 -0.39 11.71 -50.75
N ALA A 97 -1.20 11.77 -49.69
CA ALA A 97 -1.76 10.59 -49.06
C ALA A 97 -2.70 9.83 -50.01
N ARG A 98 -2.43 8.53 -50.13
CA ARG A 98 -3.22 7.57 -50.95
C ARG A 98 -3.84 6.49 -50.07
N TRP A 99 -3.21 6.14 -48.93
CA TRP A 99 -3.67 5.12 -48.01
C TRP A 99 -4.11 5.77 -46.70
N PHE A 100 -5.35 5.50 -46.30
CA PHE A 100 -6.00 6.15 -45.16
C PHE A 100 -6.34 5.11 -44.13
N SER A 101 -5.75 5.23 -42.92
CA SER A 101 -6.13 4.50 -41.72
C SER A 101 -7.05 5.40 -40.87
N CYS A 102 -8.30 4.97 -40.66
CA CYS A 102 -9.32 5.81 -40.06
C CYS A 102 -10.04 5.07 -38.95
N THR A 103 -10.67 5.82 -38.01
CA THR A 103 -11.80 5.23 -37.30
C THR A 103 -13.03 5.21 -38.20
N VAL A 104 -13.93 4.27 -38.02
CA VAL A 104 -15.13 4.10 -38.88
C VAL A 104 -15.97 5.38 -38.93
N GLU A 105 -16.04 6.11 -37.81
CA GLU A 105 -16.74 7.39 -37.69
C GLU A 105 -16.11 8.49 -38.54
N ALA A 106 -14.77 8.49 -38.64
CA ALA A 106 -14.01 9.55 -39.28
C ALA A 106 -13.58 9.20 -40.73
N MET A 107 -14.09 8.12 -41.31
CA MET A 107 -13.79 7.73 -42.69
C MET A 107 -14.21 8.84 -43.65
N PRO A 108 -13.30 9.29 -44.59
CA PRO A 108 -13.60 10.30 -45.60
C PRO A 108 -14.40 9.68 -46.76
N LEU A 109 -15.75 9.72 -46.65
CA LEU A 109 -16.66 9.14 -47.66
C LEU A 109 -16.74 9.96 -48.96
N ASP A 110 -16.32 11.19 -48.93
CA ASP A 110 -16.23 12.11 -50.08
C ASP A 110 -15.04 11.77 -51.03
N ARG A 111 -14.10 10.96 -50.54
CA ARG A 111 -12.93 10.53 -51.31
C ARG A 111 -13.16 9.18 -51.97
N LYS A 112 -12.93 9.14 -53.29
CA LYS A 112 -12.92 7.89 -54.05
C LYS A 112 -11.57 7.18 -53.85
N ALA A 113 -11.59 5.93 -53.42
CA ALA A 113 -10.42 5.06 -53.33
C ALA A 113 -10.71 3.74 -54.06
N GLU A 114 -9.66 3.10 -54.59
CA GLU A 114 -9.81 1.80 -55.24
C GLU A 114 -10.25 0.72 -54.25
N PHE A 115 -9.72 0.76 -53.04
CA PHE A 115 -10.00 -0.21 -51.99
C PHE A 115 -10.66 0.47 -50.77
N VAL A 116 -11.76 -0.09 -50.27
CA VAL A 116 -12.37 0.33 -49.00
C VAL A 116 -12.58 -0.89 -48.10
N ALA A 117 -12.15 -0.82 -46.86
CA ALA A 117 -12.39 -1.87 -45.88
C ALA A 117 -12.98 -1.34 -44.59
N ILE A 118 -13.79 -2.16 -43.91
CA ILE A 118 -14.39 -1.87 -42.63
C ILE A 118 -14.15 -3.07 -41.70
N ASP A 119 -13.44 -2.82 -40.62
CA ASP A 119 -13.12 -3.85 -39.64
C ASP A 119 -14.20 -3.93 -38.55
N GLU A 120 -14.43 -5.14 -37.97
CA GLU A 120 -15.41 -5.47 -36.95
C GLU A 120 -16.85 -5.06 -37.33
N ILE A 121 -17.29 -5.38 -38.58
CA ILE A 121 -18.57 -4.95 -39.14
C ILE A 121 -19.79 -5.45 -38.33
N GLN A 122 -19.67 -6.50 -37.50
CA GLN A 122 -20.74 -6.95 -36.58
C GLN A 122 -21.10 -5.87 -35.56
N LEU A 123 -20.27 -4.86 -35.32
CA LEU A 123 -20.60 -3.70 -34.49
C LEU A 123 -21.75 -2.87 -35.07
N ALA A 124 -22.21 -3.12 -36.28
CA ALA A 124 -23.46 -2.60 -36.81
C ALA A 124 -24.68 -3.01 -35.94
N SER A 125 -24.55 -4.05 -35.09
CA SER A 125 -25.56 -4.44 -34.09
C SER A 125 -25.36 -3.82 -32.71
N ASP A 126 -24.39 -2.91 -32.55
CA ASP A 126 -24.15 -2.18 -31.29
C ASP A 126 -25.23 -1.09 -31.12
N PRO A 127 -25.89 -1.01 -29.94
CA PRO A 127 -26.98 -0.05 -29.73
C PRO A 127 -26.55 1.43 -29.85
N ASP A 128 -25.34 1.77 -29.48
CA ASP A 128 -24.84 3.16 -29.43
C ASP A 128 -24.18 3.57 -30.76
N ARG A 129 -23.29 2.74 -31.30
CA ARG A 129 -22.46 3.05 -32.46
C ARG A 129 -22.88 2.34 -33.75
N GLY A 130 -23.78 1.36 -33.65
CA GLY A 130 -24.12 0.48 -34.77
C GLY A 130 -24.67 1.20 -35.99
N HIS A 131 -25.38 2.31 -35.80
CA HIS A 131 -25.91 3.11 -36.92
C HIS A 131 -24.79 3.67 -37.83
N ILE A 132 -23.60 3.96 -37.30
CA ILE A 132 -22.47 4.43 -38.11
C ILE A 132 -21.91 3.26 -38.92
N PHE A 133 -21.69 2.10 -38.33
CA PHE A 133 -21.24 0.90 -39.04
C PHE A 133 -22.24 0.47 -40.11
N THR A 134 -23.52 0.55 -39.83
CA THR A 134 -24.60 0.25 -40.79
C THR A 134 -24.59 1.24 -41.95
N ASP A 135 -24.36 2.54 -41.68
CA ASP A 135 -24.21 3.53 -42.76
C ASP A 135 -23.02 3.21 -43.66
N ARG A 136 -21.86 2.87 -43.10
CA ARG A 136 -20.68 2.44 -43.87
C ARG A 136 -20.93 1.14 -44.62
N LEU A 137 -21.64 0.19 -43.99
CA LEU A 137 -22.05 -1.06 -44.66
C LEU A 137 -22.91 -0.81 -45.89
N LEU A 138 -23.84 0.14 -45.84
CA LEU A 138 -24.75 0.44 -46.94
C LEU A 138 -24.14 1.35 -48.01
N HIS A 139 -23.29 2.31 -47.63
CA HIS A 139 -22.88 3.42 -48.51
C HIS A 139 -21.40 3.48 -48.87
N ALA A 140 -20.47 2.94 -48.03
CA ALA A 140 -19.05 2.99 -48.33
C ALA A 140 -18.66 1.92 -49.35
N ARG A 141 -18.13 2.36 -50.51
CA ARG A 141 -17.69 1.48 -51.63
C ARG A 141 -16.33 1.90 -52.17
N GLY A 142 -15.46 0.92 -52.37
CA GLY A 142 -14.26 1.09 -53.20
C GLY A 142 -14.62 1.04 -54.67
N THR A 143 -13.86 1.74 -55.50
CA THR A 143 -14.08 1.73 -56.98
C THR A 143 -13.70 0.40 -57.60
N VAL A 144 -12.82 -0.37 -56.96
CA VAL A 144 -12.35 -1.70 -57.44
C VAL A 144 -12.79 -2.80 -56.46
N GLU A 145 -12.58 -2.61 -55.15
CA GLU A 145 -12.88 -3.61 -54.14
C GLU A 145 -13.40 -2.99 -52.84
N THR A 146 -14.41 -3.64 -52.25
CA THR A 146 -14.90 -3.36 -50.91
C THR A 146 -14.77 -4.62 -50.06
N LEU A 147 -14.19 -4.51 -48.86
CA LEU A 147 -13.96 -5.64 -47.97
C LEU A 147 -14.53 -5.38 -46.58
N PHE A 148 -15.43 -6.23 -46.12
CA PHE A 148 -15.96 -6.24 -44.76
C PHE A 148 -15.26 -7.31 -43.95
N LEU A 149 -14.82 -6.97 -42.74
CA LEU A 149 -14.18 -7.90 -41.78
C LEU A 149 -15.03 -8.01 -40.52
N GLY A 150 -15.22 -9.23 -40.04
CA GLY A 150 -16.01 -9.35 -38.81
C GLY A 150 -16.26 -10.79 -38.33
N ALA A 151 -17.21 -10.93 -37.41
CA ALA A 151 -17.67 -12.21 -36.92
C ALA A 151 -18.69 -12.84 -37.87
N GLU A 152 -18.76 -14.17 -37.92
CA GLU A 152 -19.69 -14.90 -38.78
C GLU A 152 -21.17 -14.64 -38.45
N THR A 153 -21.47 -14.21 -37.24
CA THR A 153 -22.85 -13.92 -36.77
C THR A 153 -23.60 -12.90 -37.64
N ILE A 154 -22.89 -12.01 -38.36
CA ILE A 154 -23.54 -11.02 -39.23
C ILE A 154 -23.87 -11.56 -40.64
N ARG A 155 -23.38 -12.74 -41.00
CA ARG A 155 -23.47 -13.32 -42.36
C ARG A 155 -24.88 -13.25 -42.96
N PRO A 156 -26.00 -13.66 -42.28
CA PRO A 156 -27.32 -13.63 -42.91
C PRO A 156 -27.79 -12.23 -43.25
N LEU A 157 -27.41 -11.21 -42.43
CA LEU A 157 -27.78 -9.82 -42.70
C LEU A 157 -26.92 -9.21 -43.81
N LEU A 158 -25.63 -9.56 -43.90
CA LEU A 158 -24.78 -9.15 -45.01
C LEU A 158 -25.33 -9.65 -46.37
N GLN A 159 -25.69 -10.93 -46.46
CA GLN A 159 -26.25 -11.50 -47.66
C GLN A 159 -27.57 -10.84 -48.07
N LYS A 160 -28.37 -10.42 -47.08
CA LYS A 160 -29.65 -9.76 -47.32
C LYS A 160 -29.53 -8.28 -47.72
N LEU A 161 -28.57 -7.53 -47.06
CA LEU A 161 -28.47 -6.09 -47.21
C LEU A 161 -27.48 -5.69 -48.32
N VAL A 162 -26.55 -6.58 -48.70
CA VAL A 162 -25.54 -6.36 -49.73
C VAL A 162 -25.64 -7.51 -50.77
N PRO A 163 -26.53 -7.41 -51.73
CA PRO A 163 -26.66 -8.42 -52.77
C PRO A 163 -25.39 -8.64 -53.55
N GLY A 164 -25.05 -9.89 -53.82
CA GLY A 164 -23.80 -10.24 -54.59
C GLY A 164 -22.52 -10.24 -53.77
N ILE A 165 -22.59 -10.11 -52.45
CA ILE A 165 -21.40 -10.19 -51.59
C ILE A 165 -20.77 -11.59 -51.58
N GLU A 166 -19.48 -11.68 -51.86
CA GLU A 166 -18.70 -12.91 -51.69
C GLU A 166 -18.24 -13.06 -50.22
N ILE A 167 -18.52 -14.21 -49.58
CA ILE A 167 -18.19 -14.43 -48.18
C ILE A 167 -17.11 -15.50 -48.07
N ASP A 168 -15.95 -15.11 -47.53
CA ASP A 168 -14.84 -15.95 -47.13
C ASP A 168 -14.91 -16.22 -45.60
N ILE A 169 -15.09 -17.50 -45.22
CA ILE A 169 -15.13 -17.89 -43.81
C ILE A 169 -13.75 -18.38 -43.37
N ARG A 170 -13.19 -17.74 -42.35
CA ARG A 170 -11.87 -18.03 -41.83
C ARG A 170 -11.95 -18.70 -40.47
N THR A 171 -11.24 -19.81 -40.32
CA THR A 171 -11.11 -20.52 -39.06
C THR A 171 -10.02 -19.89 -38.19
N ARG A 172 -10.16 -20.07 -36.88
CA ARG A 172 -9.13 -19.65 -35.94
C ARG A 172 -7.83 -20.43 -36.15
N LEU A 173 -6.68 -19.75 -36.02
CA LEU A 173 -5.34 -20.35 -36.24
C LEU A 173 -4.88 -21.25 -35.08
N SER A 174 -5.49 -21.13 -33.88
CA SER A 174 -5.17 -21.92 -32.68
C SER A 174 -6.41 -22.36 -31.96
N SER A 175 -6.33 -23.41 -31.12
CA SER A 175 -7.46 -23.85 -30.29
C SER A 175 -7.70 -22.92 -29.11
N LEU A 176 -8.94 -22.92 -28.60
CA LEU A 176 -9.36 -22.21 -27.40
C LEU A 176 -10.11 -23.21 -26.53
N SER A 177 -9.62 -23.49 -25.32
CA SER A 177 -10.19 -24.50 -24.43
C SER A 177 -10.48 -23.93 -23.03
N SER A 178 -11.58 -24.40 -22.41
CA SER A 178 -11.97 -23.99 -21.06
C SER A 178 -11.20 -24.76 -19.99
N THR A 179 -10.74 -24.07 -18.96
CA THR A 179 -10.15 -24.69 -17.75
C THR A 179 -11.14 -24.73 -16.59
N GLY A 180 -12.39 -24.33 -16.79
CA GLY A 180 -13.41 -24.22 -15.75
C GLY A 180 -13.16 -23.05 -14.81
N HIS A 181 -13.37 -23.25 -13.49
CA HIS A 181 -13.15 -22.24 -12.47
C HIS A 181 -11.78 -22.41 -11.81
N THR A 182 -11.00 -21.33 -11.73
CA THR A 182 -9.68 -21.33 -11.08
C THR A 182 -9.60 -20.18 -10.07
N LYS A 183 -9.19 -20.50 -8.82
CA LYS A 183 -9.00 -19.45 -7.79
C LYS A 183 -7.91 -18.46 -8.22
N LEU A 184 -8.08 -17.15 -7.90
CA LEU A 184 -7.11 -16.10 -8.21
C LEU A 184 -5.66 -16.46 -7.83
N SER A 185 -5.48 -17.15 -6.70
CA SER A 185 -4.15 -17.57 -6.22
C SER A 185 -3.51 -18.72 -7.02
N ARG A 186 -4.26 -19.37 -7.91
CA ARG A 186 -3.82 -20.52 -8.72
C ARG A 186 -3.82 -20.25 -10.22
N LEU A 187 -4.12 -19.01 -10.62
CA LEU A 187 -4.05 -18.62 -12.02
C LEU A 187 -2.61 -18.81 -12.54
N PRO A 188 -2.45 -19.36 -13.75
CA PRO A 188 -1.13 -19.50 -14.35
C PRO A 188 -0.51 -18.11 -14.65
N PRO A 189 0.82 -18.01 -14.74
CA PRO A 189 1.47 -16.81 -15.29
C PRO A 189 0.93 -16.49 -16.70
N ARG A 190 1.08 -15.27 -17.14
CA ARG A 190 0.57 -14.78 -18.44
C ARG A 190 -0.96 -14.81 -18.54
N SER A 191 -1.65 -14.66 -17.39
CA SER A 191 -3.11 -14.56 -17.34
C SER A 191 -3.61 -13.13 -17.41
N ALA A 192 -4.73 -12.93 -18.12
CA ALA A 192 -5.53 -11.71 -18.09
C ALA A 192 -6.81 -11.96 -17.29
N ILE A 193 -7.04 -11.17 -16.24
CA ILE A 193 -8.25 -11.20 -15.42
C ILE A 193 -9.17 -10.08 -15.90
N VAL A 194 -10.43 -10.42 -16.22
CA VAL A 194 -11.38 -9.48 -16.82
C VAL A 194 -12.55 -9.22 -15.88
N ALA A 195 -12.80 -7.93 -15.60
CA ALA A 195 -13.94 -7.42 -14.84
C ALA A 195 -14.63 -6.30 -15.63
N PHE A 196 -15.84 -5.85 -15.20
CA PHE A 196 -16.65 -4.93 -15.99
C PHE A 196 -16.92 -3.59 -15.31
N SER A 197 -16.29 -3.34 -14.15
CA SER A 197 -16.27 -2.04 -13.49
C SER A 197 -14.88 -1.62 -13.08
N MET A 198 -14.62 -0.31 -12.99
CA MET A 198 -13.31 0.22 -12.54
C MET A 198 -13.01 -0.19 -11.09
N SER A 199 -14.02 -0.16 -10.22
CA SER A 199 -13.87 -0.54 -8.81
C SER A 199 -13.40 -1.99 -8.65
N GLU A 200 -13.95 -2.89 -9.45
CA GLU A 200 -13.55 -4.31 -9.45
C GLU A 200 -12.18 -4.54 -10.05
N VAL A 201 -11.84 -3.84 -11.13
CA VAL A 201 -10.47 -3.87 -11.69
C VAL A 201 -9.46 -3.45 -10.63
N TYR A 202 -9.72 -2.37 -9.88
CA TYR A 202 -8.83 -1.94 -8.81
C TYR A 202 -8.77 -2.93 -7.65
N ALA A 203 -9.91 -3.50 -7.23
CA ALA A 203 -9.95 -4.50 -6.17
C ALA A 203 -9.16 -5.76 -6.55
N LEU A 204 -9.36 -6.28 -7.76
CA LEU A 204 -8.63 -7.43 -8.27
C LEU A 204 -7.13 -7.14 -8.43
N ALA A 205 -6.78 -5.98 -8.97
CA ALA A 205 -5.38 -5.57 -9.12
C ALA A 205 -4.66 -5.47 -7.77
N GLU A 206 -5.33 -4.96 -6.74
CA GLU A 206 -4.80 -4.89 -5.39
C GLU A 206 -4.61 -6.30 -4.77
N VAL A 207 -5.54 -7.23 -5.01
CA VAL A 207 -5.40 -8.63 -4.56
C VAL A 207 -4.22 -9.31 -5.27
N ILE A 208 -4.08 -9.11 -6.59
CA ILE A 208 -2.95 -9.67 -7.36
C ILE A 208 -1.62 -9.06 -6.89
N ARG A 209 -1.57 -7.73 -6.67
CA ARG A 209 -0.36 -7.07 -6.14
C ARG A 209 0.08 -7.70 -4.82
N ARG A 210 -0.86 -7.91 -3.89
CA ARG A 210 -0.57 -8.50 -2.57
C ARG A 210 -0.13 -9.94 -2.63
N ARG A 211 -0.59 -10.72 -3.62
CA ARG A 211 -0.35 -12.16 -3.70
C ARG A 211 0.71 -12.57 -4.71
N ARG A 212 0.87 -11.79 -5.78
CA ARG A 212 1.69 -12.13 -6.95
C ARG A 212 2.67 -11.02 -7.35
N GLY A 213 2.86 -10.01 -6.51
CA GLY A 213 3.83 -8.93 -6.70
C GLY A 213 3.34 -7.80 -7.60
N GLY A 214 2.36 -8.01 -8.45
CA GLY A 214 1.80 -6.94 -9.26
C GLY A 214 1.11 -7.39 -10.54
N CYS A 215 0.42 -6.43 -11.16
CA CYS A 215 -0.21 -6.61 -12.46
C CYS A 215 -0.24 -5.31 -13.23
N ALA A 216 -0.29 -5.40 -14.55
CA ALA A 216 -0.66 -4.30 -15.42
C ALA A 216 -2.18 -4.10 -15.38
N VAL A 217 -2.64 -2.85 -15.57
CA VAL A 217 -4.07 -2.51 -15.54
C VAL A 217 -4.48 -1.87 -16.85
N ILE A 218 -5.54 -2.42 -17.49
CA ILE A 218 -6.06 -1.92 -18.76
C ILE A 218 -7.55 -1.63 -18.63
N MET A 219 -7.93 -0.39 -18.93
CA MET A 219 -9.31 0.07 -18.93
C MET A 219 -9.63 0.82 -20.21
N GLY A 220 -10.90 0.81 -20.63
CA GLY A 220 -11.35 1.47 -21.86
C GLY A 220 -11.11 2.98 -21.87
N GLN A 221 -11.10 3.61 -20.72
CA GLN A 221 -10.90 5.06 -20.56
C GLN A 221 -9.44 5.51 -20.65
N LEU A 222 -8.46 4.58 -20.55
CA LEU A 222 -7.04 4.91 -20.67
C LEU A 222 -6.72 5.49 -22.06
N SER A 223 -5.78 6.45 -22.10
CA SER A 223 -5.21 6.92 -23.36
C SER A 223 -4.47 5.79 -24.07
N PRO A 224 -4.30 5.87 -25.42
CA PRO A 224 -3.50 4.89 -26.15
C PRO A 224 -2.09 4.75 -25.59
N ARG A 225 -1.44 5.87 -25.21
CA ARG A 225 -0.09 5.89 -24.63
C ARG A 225 -0.01 5.15 -23.29
N THR A 226 -0.88 5.49 -22.32
CA THR A 226 -0.93 4.79 -21.03
C THR A 226 -1.24 3.31 -21.21
N ARG A 227 -2.17 2.97 -22.12
CA ARG A 227 -2.53 1.58 -22.40
C ARG A 227 -1.35 0.80 -22.97
N ASN A 228 -0.63 1.36 -23.96
CA ASN A 228 0.55 0.72 -24.52
C ASN A 228 1.65 0.54 -23.48
N ALA A 229 1.90 1.52 -22.61
CA ALA A 229 2.87 1.42 -21.52
C ALA A 229 2.50 0.31 -20.52
N GLN A 230 1.21 0.15 -20.18
CA GLN A 230 0.75 -0.96 -19.34
C GLN A 230 0.88 -2.32 -20.06
N VAL A 231 0.60 -2.38 -21.37
CA VAL A 231 0.82 -3.59 -22.18
C VAL A 231 2.31 -3.93 -22.23
N GLU A 232 3.18 -2.95 -22.34
CA GLU A 232 4.63 -3.13 -22.37
C GLU A 232 5.17 -3.73 -21.07
N LEU A 233 4.71 -3.27 -19.90
CA LEU A 233 5.04 -3.90 -18.59
C LEU A 233 4.72 -5.41 -18.61
N TYR A 234 3.57 -5.78 -19.15
CA TYR A 234 3.15 -7.17 -19.26
C TYR A 234 3.94 -7.94 -20.34
N GLN A 235 4.19 -7.36 -21.53
CA GLN A 235 4.94 -7.99 -22.62
C GLN A 235 6.41 -8.22 -22.24
N ASN A 236 7.05 -7.22 -21.63
CA ASN A 236 8.44 -7.28 -21.17
C ASN A 236 8.61 -8.17 -19.93
N ARG A 237 7.52 -8.79 -19.49
CA ARG A 237 7.50 -9.65 -18.31
C ARG A 237 7.94 -8.95 -17.02
N GLU A 238 7.70 -7.64 -16.89
CA GLU A 238 7.85 -6.96 -15.60
C GLU A 238 6.74 -7.38 -14.63
N VAL A 239 5.58 -7.76 -15.15
CA VAL A 239 4.47 -8.40 -14.43
C VAL A 239 3.94 -9.60 -15.23
N ASP A 240 3.44 -10.63 -14.53
CA ASP A 240 2.91 -11.85 -15.16
C ASP A 240 1.38 -11.85 -15.29
N TYR A 241 0.73 -10.87 -14.68
CA TYR A 241 -0.73 -10.74 -14.66
C TYR A 241 -1.18 -9.42 -15.23
N LEU A 242 -2.34 -9.46 -15.85
CA LEU A 242 -3.03 -8.30 -16.38
C LEU A 242 -4.44 -8.28 -15.81
N VAL A 243 -4.91 -7.14 -15.29
CA VAL A 243 -6.31 -6.94 -14.93
C VAL A 243 -6.91 -5.92 -15.88
N ALA A 244 -8.01 -6.26 -16.54
CA ALA A 244 -8.58 -5.44 -17.59
C ALA A 244 -10.10 -5.37 -17.55
N THR A 245 -10.66 -4.34 -18.18
CA THR A 245 -12.06 -4.35 -18.58
C THR A 245 -12.24 -5.13 -19.91
N ASP A 246 -13.47 -5.22 -20.41
CA ASP A 246 -13.75 -5.76 -21.76
C ASP A 246 -13.00 -5.05 -22.90
N ALA A 247 -12.36 -3.91 -22.62
CA ALA A 247 -11.43 -3.24 -23.53
C ALA A 247 -10.28 -4.14 -24.01
N ILE A 248 -9.96 -5.21 -23.27
CA ILE A 248 -9.00 -6.23 -23.72
C ILE A 248 -9.50 -6.94 -25.00
N GLY A 249 -10.79 -7.12 -25.15
CA GLY A 249 -11.42 -7.80 -26.28
C GLY A 249 -11.20 -7.11 -27.61
N MET A 250 -10.86 -5.81 -27.63
CA MET A 250 -10.66 -5.03 -28.86
C MET A 250 -9.37 -4.22 -28.82
N GLY A 251 -8.65 -4.21 -29.91
CA GLY A 251 -7.59 -3.24 -30.20
C GLY A 251 -6.26 -3.43 -29.50
N LEU A 252 -6.03 -4.52 -28.79
CA LEU A 252 -4.76 -4.78 -28.14
C LEU A 252 -4.02 -5.96 -28.78
N ASN A 253 -2.77 -5.70 -29.12
CA ASN A 253 -1.88 -6.69 -29.70
C ASN A 253 -0.94 -7.21 -28.62
N MET A 254 -1.39 -8.22 -27.83
CA MET A 254 -0.63 -8.78 -26.74
C MET A 254 -0.72 -10.31 -26.71
N ASP A 255 0.31 -10.94 -26.14
CA ASP A 255 0.37 -12.37 -25.96
C ASP A 255 -0.15 -12.75 -24.57
N VAL A 256 -1.39 -13.26 -24.53
CA VAL A 256 -2.05 -13.75 -23.32
C VAL A 256 -2.22 -15.28 -23.49
N ASP A 257 -1.86 -16.05 -22.46
CA ASP A 257 -1.98 -17.50 -22.52
C ASP A 257 -3.31 -17.97 -21.94
N HIS A 258 -3.79 -17.27 -20.90
CA HIS A 258 -5.05 -17.59 -20.20
C HIS A 258 -5.88 -16.33 -19.96
N VAL A 259 -7.19 -16.42 -20.19
CA VAL A 259 -8.16 -15.38 -19.87
C VAL A 259 -9.11 -15.86 -18.79
N ALA A 260 -9.15 -15.17 -17.65
CA ALA A 260 -10.01 -15.47 -16.52
C ALA A 260 -11.09 -14.39 -16.34
N LEU A 261 -12.35 -14.76 -16.45
CA LEU A 261 -13.48 -13.86 -16.23
C LEU A 261 -13.80 -13.81 -14.72
N ALA A 262 -13.72 -12.61 -14.13
CA ALA A 262 -14.11 -12.40 -12.74
C ALA A 262 -15.62 -12.23 -12.56
N GLN A 263 -16.35 -12.00 -13.65
CA GLN A 263 -17.81 -11.88 -13.69
C GLN A 263 -18.35 -12.35 -15.04
N LEU A 264 -19.62 -12.82 -15.06
CA LEU A 264 -20.37 -13.19 -16.25
C LEU A 264 -21.53 -12.23 -16.54
N SER A 265 -21.56 -11.06 -15.89
CA SER A 265 -22.53 -10.00 -16.11
C SER A 265 -21.86 -8.65 -16.23
N LYS A 266 -22.46 -7.76 -17.00
CA LYS A 266 -22.01 -6.36 -17.13
C LYS A 266 -23.18 -5.39 -17.13
N PHE A 267 -22.91 -4.14 -16.78
CA PHE A 267 -23.85 -3.05 -16.94
C PHE A 267 -23.80 -2.53 -18.39
N ASP A 268 -24.95 -2.51 -19.07
CA ASP A 268 -25.04 -2.13 -20.50
C ASP A 268 -25.31 -0.65 -20.75
N GLY A 269 -25.18 0.17 -19.70
CA GLY A 269 -25.55 1.58 -19.69
C GLY A 269 -26.93 1.87 -19.11
N THR A 270 -27.81 0.85 -18.99
CA THR A 270 -29.16 0.95 -18.44
C THR A 270 -29.46 -0.09 -17.36
N VAL A 271 -29.13 -1.35 -17.61
CA VAL A 271 -29.40 -2.46 -16.70
C VAL A 271 -28.20 -3.42 -16.63
N PRO A 272 -28.01 -4.10 -15.49
CA PRO A 272 -27.12 -5.24 -15.41
C PRO A 272 -27.68 -6.39 -16.24
N ARG A 273 -26.86 -7.01 -17.10
CA ARG A 273 -27.23 -8.18 -17.89
C ARG A 273 -26.13 -9.23 -17.96
N PRO A 274 -26.47 -10.49 -18.20
CA PRO A 274 -25.47 -11.51 -18.52
C PRO A 274 -24.69 -11.14 -19.78
N LEU A 275 -23.44 -11.61 -19.84
CA LEU A 275 -22.64 -11.53 -21.05
C LEU A 275 -23.21 -12.45 -22.13
N PHE A 276 -23.26 -11.97 -23.35
CA PHE A 276 -23.54 -12.82 -24.49
C PHE A 276 -22.38 -13.77 -24.79
N PRO A 277 -22.65 -14.98 -25.31
CA PRO A 277 -21.56 -15.92 -25.69
C PRO A 277 -20.52 -15.30 -26.65
N GLN A 278 -20.95 -14.43 -27.56
CA GLN A 278 -20.04 -13.70 -28.49
C GLN A 278 -19.08 -12.75 -27.75
N GLU A 279 -19.58 -12.07 -26.71
CA GLU A 279 -18.76 -11.15 -25.90
C GLU A 279 -17.70 -11.95 -25.12
N ILE A 280 -18.08 -13.07 -24.54
CA ILE A 280 -17.15 -13.99 -23.87
C ILE A 280 -16.10 -14.51 -24.86
N ALA A 281 -16.53 -14.94 -26.04
CA ALA A 281 -15.63 -15.45 -27.08
C ALA A 281 -14.66 -14.36 -27.59
N GLN A 282 -15.09 -13.10 -27.69
CA GLN A 282 -14.26 -11.99 -28.09
C GLN A 282 -13.17 -11.68 -27.04
N ILE A 283 -13.54 -11.76 -25.77
CA ILE A 283 -12.62 -11.57 -24.62
C ILE A 283 -11.69 -12.79 -24.49
N ALA A 284 -12.25 -14.00 -24.39
CA ALA A 284 -11.51 -15.25 -24.26
C ALA A 284 -10.61 -15.50 -25.48
N GLY A 285 -11.04 -15.07 -26.66
CA GLY A 285 -10.30 -15.19 -27.91
C GLY A 285 -9.00 -14.41 -27.96
N ARG A 286 -8.68 -13.61 -26.93
CA ARG A 286 -7.36 -13.00 -26.74
C ARG A 286 -6.33 -13.97 -26.17
N ALA A 287 -6.79 -15.07 -25.56
CA ALA A 287 -5.90 -16.15 -25.18
C ALA A 287 -5.44 -16.94 -26.41
N GLY A 288 -4.14 -17.20 -26.49
CA GLY A 288 -3.50 -17.83 -27.65
C GLY A 288 -3.36 -16.90 -28.85
N ARG A 289 -2.19 -16.86 -29.43
CA ARG A 289 -1.88 -16.00 -30.58
C ARG A 289 -1.11 -16.75 -31.64
N GLY A 290 -1.43 -16.43 -32.92
CA GLY A 290 -0.89 -17.19 -34.04
C GLY A 290 -1.24 -18.65 -33.90
N MET A 291 -0.24 -19.53 -33.87
CA MET A 291 -0.40 -20.97 -33.71
C MET A 291 -0.41 -21.45 -32.24
N LYS A 292 -0.25 -20.55 -31.26
CA LYS A 292 -0.25 -20.92 -29.84
C LYS A 292 -1.68 -21.02 -29.32
N ASP A 293 -2.00 -22.17 -28.72
CA ASP A 293 -3.31 -22.42 -28.11
C ASP A 293 -3.53 -21.54 -26.89
N GLY A 294 -4.80 -21.20 -26.65
CA GLY A 294 -5.24 -20.37 -25.54
C GLY A 294 -6.21 -21.07 -24.62
N THR A 295 -6.23 -20.65 -23.36
CA THR A 295 -7.19 -21.18 -22.38
C THR A 295 -8.03 -20.06 -21.77
N PHE A 296 -9.23 -20.40 -21.32
CA PHE A 296 -10.10 -19.44 -20.63
C PHE A 296 -10.88 -20.13 -19.50
N GLY A 297 -11.38 -19.32 -18.58
CA GLY A 297 -12.18 -19.82 -17.45
C GLY A 297 -12.77 -18.69 -16.62
N THR A 298 -13.32 -19.05 -15.46
CA THR A 298 -13.79 -18.09 -14.45
C THR A 298 -12.87 -18.04 -13.25
N THR A 299 -12.87 -16.94 -12.51
CA THR A 299 -12.04 -16.75 -11.31
C THR A 299 -12.74 -15.86 -10.28
N ALA A 300 -12.10 -15.63 -9.13
CA ALA A 300 -12.63 -14.88 -8.00
C ALA A 300 -13.94 -15.51 -7.47
N ASP A 301 -14.96 -14.71 -7.26
CA ASP A 301 -16.26 -15.17 -6.78
C ASP A 301 -17.24 -15.52 -7.94
N CYS A 302 -16.72 -15.54 -9.19
CA CYS A 302 -17.53 -15.86 -10.36
C CYS A 302 -17.80 -17.36 -10.43
N PRO A 303 -19.07 -17.80 -10.59
CA PRO A 303 -19.38 -19.21 -10.73
C PRO A 303 -18.79 -19.78 -12.03
N PRO A 304 -18.62 -21.12 -12.11
CA PRO A 304 -18.25 -21.78 -13.36
C PRO A 304 -19.29 -21.50 -14.46
N MET A 305 -18.82 -21.41 -15.72
CA MET A 305 -19.70 -21.35 -16.89
C MET A 305 -20.45 -22.65 -17.09
N SER A 306 -21.68 -22.58 -17.60
CA SER A 306 -22.42 -23.79 -18.01
C SER A 306 -21.72 -24.51 -19.17
N SER A 307 -21.87 -25.82 -19.25
CA SER A 307 -21.28 -26.62 -20.34
C SER A 307 -21.72 -26.16 -21.73
N ALA A 308 -22.99 -25.78 -21.88
CA ALA A 308 -23.49 -25.24 -23.14
C ALA A 308 -22.84 -23.93 -23.55
N LEU A 309 -22.55 -23.03 -22.57
CA LEU A 309 -21.84 -21.78 -22.82
C LEU A 309 -20.36 -22.04 -23.19
N VAL A 310 -19.71 -22.97 -22.50
CA VAL A 310 -18.32 -23.36 -22.80
C VAL A 310 -18.25 -23.92 -24.22
N GLU A 311 -19.13 -24.85 -24.59
CA GLU A 311 -19.15 -25.43 -25.92
C GLU A 311 -19.40 -24.38 -27.02
N ALA A 312 -20.33 -23.46 -26.79
CA ALA A 312 -20.61 -22.36 -27.72
C ALA A 312 -19.37 -21.47 -27.97
N VAL A 313 -18.60 -21.18 -26.91
CA VAL A 313 -17.38 -20.36 -27.01
C VAL A 313 -16.22 -21.14 -27.69
N GLU A 314 -16.00 -22.40 -27.33
CA GLU A 314 -14.93 -23.23 -27.89
C GLU A 314 -15.15 -23.53 -29.38
N GLN A 315 -16.40 -23.82 -29.77
CA GLN A 315 -16.77 -24.13 -31.16
C GLN A 315 -17.13 -22.90 -31.97
N HIS A 316 -17.12 -21.70 -31.39
CA HIS A 316 -17.57 -20.46 -32.02
C HIS A 316 -18.96 -20.54 -32.66
N ARG A 317 -19.89 -21.23 -32.01
CA ARG A 317 -21.28 -21.36 -32.44
C ARG A 317 -22.16 -20.36 -31.69
N PHE A 318 -22.59 -19.31 -32.41
CA PHE A 318 -23.39 -18.25 -31.85
C PHE A 318 -24.63 -18.00 -32.69
N ASP A 319 -25.66 -17.50 -32.03
CA ASP A 319 -26.89 -17.11 -32.72
C ASP A 319 -26.59 -15.99 -33.72
N PRO A 320 -27.12 -16.04 -34.93
CA PRO A 320 -27.00 -14.98 -35.91
C PRO A 320 -27.59 -13.65 -35.40
N ILE A 321 -26.92 -12.55 -35.75
CA ILE A 321 -27.46 -11.21 -35.50
C ILE A 321 -28.76 -11.04 -36.27
N GLN A 322 -29.81 -10.63 -35.53
CA GLN A 322 -31.14 -10.49 -36.10
C GLN A 322 -31.43 -9.11 -36.68
N ARG A 323 -30.79 -8.06 -36.16
CA ARG A 323 -31.02 -6.65 -36.47
C ARG A 323 -29.77 -5.85 -36.43
N LEU A 324 -29.64 -4.87 -37.34
CA LEU A 324 -28.60 -3.83 -37.32
C LEU A 324 -29.26 -2.51 -36.94
N TYR A 325 -28.54 -1.72 -36.17
CA TYR A 325 -29.03 -0.39 -35.83
C TYR A 325 -28.78 0.58 -36.98
N TRP A 326 -29.80 1.35 -37.32
CA TRP A 326 -29.81 2.26 -38.44
C TRP A 326 -30.26 3.65 -38.02
N ARG A 327 -29.74 4.66 -38.69
CA ARG A 327 -30.13 6.06 -38.58
C ARG A 327 -30.09 6.66 -39.98
N ASN A 328 -31.06 7.54 -40.30
CA ASN A 328 -31.10 8.21 -41.59
C ASN A 328 -29.85 9.06 -41.82
N HIS A 329 -29.23 8.95 -42.99
CA HIS A 329 -28.07 9.76 -43.38
C HIS A 329 -28.48 10.97 -44.21
N GLU A 330 -29.68 10.98 -44.83
CA GLU A 330 -30.23 12.12 -45.55
C GLU A 330 -30.88 13.09 -44.58
N LEU A 331 -30.08 13.99 -44.02
CA LEU A 331 -30.48 14.95 -43.02
C LEU A 331 -31.03 16.25 -43.58
N ASP A 332 -32.13 16.75 -43.05
CA ASP A 332 -32.66 18.05 -43.42
C ASP A 332 -32.20 19.14 -42.47
N PHE A 333 -31.26 19.94 -42.90
CA PHE A 333 -30.65 21.03 -42.15
C PHE A 333 -31.44 22.36 -42.30
N THR A 334 -32.65 22.39 -42.81
CA THR A 334 -33.41 23.64 -42.97
C THR A 334 -33.61 24.36 -41.65
N ASN A 335 -33.92 23.60 -40.60
CA ASN A 335 -34.00 24.05 -39.20
C ASN A 335 -33.81 22.85 -38.26
N PRO A 336 -33.52 23.10 -36.92
CA PRO A 336 -33.27 22.01 -35.99
C PRO A 336 -34.44 21.04 -35.79
N ALA A 337 -35.69 21.49 -35.89
CA ALA A 337 -36.84 20.61 -35.77
C ALA A 337 -36.95 19.64 -36.97
N ASN A 338 -36.69 20.10 -38.17
CA ASN A 338 -36.65 19.24 -39.35
C ASN A 338 -35.49 18.27 -39.30
N LEU A 339 -34.32 18.73 -38.81
CA LEU A 339 -33.16 17.87 -38.59
C LEU A 339 -33.55 16.73 -37.62
N LEU A 340 -34.12 17.02 -36.47
CA LEU A 340 -34.55 16.01 -35.48
C LEU A 340 -35.59 15.04 -36.11
N LYS A 341 -36.58 15.52 -36.88
CA LYS A 341 -37.54 14.71 -37.60
C LYS A 341 -36.85 13.82 -38.64
N SER A 342 -35.81 14.30 -39.33
CA SER A 342 -35.08 13.49 -40.28
C SER A 342 -34.20 12.43 -39.63
N LEU A 343 -33.59 12.71 -38.46
CA LEU A 343 -32.82 11.76 -37.68
C LEU A 343 -33.68 10.60 -37.13
N THR A 344 -34.96 10.85 -36.81
CA THR A 344 -35.88 9.86 -36.21
C THR A 344 -36.72 9.11 -37.25
N ARG A 345 -36.41 9.22 -38.56
CA ARG A 345 -37.11 8.43 -39.60
C ARG A 345 -37.03 6.93 -39.33
N PRO A 346 -38.10 6.18 -39.59
CA PRO A 346 -38.07 4.73 -39.46
C PRO A 346 -37.18 4.07 -40.50
N PRO A 347 -36.53 2.92 -40.16
CA PRO A 347 -35.68 2.18 -41.08
C PRO A 347 -36.42 1.73 -42.33
N PRO A 348 -35.81 1.84 -43.52
CA PRO A 348 -36.44 1.51 -44.81
C PRO A 348 -36.47 0.01 -45.16
N LEU A 349 -35.60 -0.80 -44.51
CA LEU A 349 -35.41 -2.21 -44.89
C LEU A 349 -35.63 -3.15 -43.71
N ARG A 350 -36.16 -4.35 -43.98
CA ARG A 350 -36.24 -5.42 -42.98
C ARG A 350 -34.86 -5.90 -42.54
N GLY A 351 -34.63 -6.01 -41.24
CA GLY A 351 -33.32 -6.33 -40.65
C GLY A 351 -32.61 -5.10 -40.09
N LEU A 352 -33.14 -3.90 -40.34
CA LEU A 352 -32.70 -2.66 -39.73
C LEU A 352 -33.69 -2.29 -38.61
N THR A 353 -33.14 -1.69 -37.54
CA THR A 353 -33.92 -1.14 -36.42
C THR A 353 -33.40 0.27 -36.09
N ALA A 354 -34.29 1.15 -35.60
CA ALA A 354 -33.82 2.46 -35.12
C ALA A 354 -32.81 2.28 -33.98
N GLY A 355 -31.73 3.04 -34.02
CA GLY A 355 -30.74 3.09 -32.94
C GLY A 355 -31.38 3.59 -31.63
N ARG A 356 -30.72 3.30 -30.48
CA ARG A 356 -31.03 4.05 -29.26
C ARG A 356 -30.81 5.55 -29.53
N VAL A 357 -31.51 6.39 -28.78
CA VAL A 357 -31.26 7.83 -28.86
C VAL A 357 -29.80 8.05 -28.44
N ALA A 358 -28.98 8.37 -29.40
CA ALA A 358 -27.54 8.59 -29.16
C ALA A 358 -27.32 9.95 -28.48
N SER A 359 -26.16 10.11 -27.81
CA SER A 359 -25.84 11.32 -27.06
C SER A 359 -25.91 12.60 -27.90
N ASP A 360 -25.62 12.53 -29.22
CA ASP A 360 -25.70 13.65 -30.15
C ASP A 360 -27.15 14.14 -30.33
N VAL A 361 -28.11 13.22 -30.44
CA VAL A 361 -29.54 13.57 -30.52
C VAL A 361 -30.04 14.12 -29.20
N THR A 362 -29.70 13.49 -28.08
CA THR A 362 -30.07 13.99 -26.75
C THR A 362 -29.50 15.39 -26.50
N THR A 363 -28.25 15.64 -26.91
CA THR A 363 -27.63 16.97 -26.81
C THR A 363 -28.39 17.98 -27.69
N LEU A 364 -28.76 17.61 -28.91
CA LEU A 364 -29.54 18.46 -29.80
C LEU A 364 -30.90 18.81 -29.18
N GLU A 365 -31.63 17.81 -28.65
CA GLU A 365 -32.91 18.02 -27.97
C GLU A 365 -32.76 18.97 -26.78
N SER A 366 -31.73 18.76 -25.95
CA SER A 366 -31.47 19.61 -24.79
C SER A 366 -31.09 21.06 -25.21
N LEU A 367 -30.27 21.24 -26.24
CA LEU A 367 -29.88 22.56 -26.76
C LEU A 367 -31.07 23.30 -27.38
N MET A 368 -32.01 22.61 -27.97
CA MET A 368 -33.23 23.20 -28.53
C MET A 368 -34.20 23.74 -27.46
N LEU A 369 -34.03 23.35 -26.19
CA LEU A 369 -34.80 23.96 -25.08
C LEU A 369 -34.31 25.38 -24.78
N ASP A 370 -33.10 25.74 -25.14
CA ASP A 370 -32.54 27.07 -24.99
C ASP A 370 -33.09 28.00 -26.09
N PRO A 371 -33.82 29.08 -25.75
CA PRO A 371 -34.39 30.00 -26.73
C PRO A 371 -33.37 30.68 -27.60
N ASP A 372 -32.21 31.08 -27.04
CA ASP A 372 -31.15 31.81 -27.77
C ASP A 372 -30.48 30.91 -28.82
N ILE A 373 -30.25 29.63 -28.46
CA ILE A 373 -29.68 28.65 -29.38
C ILE A 373 -30.69 28.35 -30.50
N ARG A 374 -31.94 28.13 -30.14
CA ARG A 374 -33.01 27.82 -31.09
C ARG A 374 -33.22 28.97 -32.10
N GLU A 375 -33.09 30.23 -31.64
CA GLU A 375 -33.21 31.40 -32.53
C GLU A 375 -31.98 31.52 -33.44
N SER A 376 -30.77 31.35 -32.91
CA SER A 376 -29.52 31.47 -33.67
C SER A 376 -29.31 30.29 -34.68
N ALA A 377 -29.97 29.16 -34.45
CA ALA A 377 -29.84 27.97 -35.31
C ALA A 377 -30.78 27.96 -36.53
N ARG A 378 -31.31 29.09 -36.96
CA ARG A 378 -32.15 29.19 -38.14
C ARG A 378 -31.35 29.14 -39.42
N GLY A 379 -31.77 28.29 -40.35
CA GLY A 379 -31.17 28.13 -41.69
C GLY A 379 -30.10 27.02 -41.78
N LYS A 380 -29.87 26.57 -43.03
CA LYS A 380 -29.06 25.34 -43.31
C LYS A 380 -27.67 25.38 -42.65
N ARG A 381 -26.96 26.47 -42.75
CA ARG A 381 -25.57 26.59 -42.25
C ARG A 381 -25.52 26.55 -40.71
N ALA A 382 -26.40 27.31 -40.06
CA ALA A 382 -26.43 27.35 -38.59
C ALA A 382 -26.92 26.03 -37.97
N THR A 383 -27.92 25.38 -38.59
CA THR A 383 -28.40 24.06 -38.17
C THR A 383 -27.33 22.98 -38.38
N ALA A 384 -26.60 23.00 -39.50
CA ALA A 384 -25.49 22.07 -39.72
C ALA A 384 -24.37 22.26 -38.67
N LEU A 385 -24.01 23.51 -38.36
CA LEU A 385 -23.04 23.83 -37.35
C LEU A 385 -23.50 23.36 -35.96
N LEU A 386 -24.79 23.55 -35.60
CA LEU A 386 -25.35 23.04 -34.36
C LEU A 386 -25.21 21.52 -34.28
N TRP A 387 -25.53 20.82 -35.37
CA TRP A 387 -25.39 19.38 -35.44
C TRP A 387 -23.93 18.92 -35.29
N ASP A 388 -22.98 19.60 -35.94
CA ASP A 388 -21.57 19.30 -35.81
C ASP A 388 -21.07 19.45 -34.36
N VAL A 389 -21.59 20.43 -33.61
CA VAL A 389 -21.29 20.62 -32.20
C VAL A 389 -21.94 19.52 -31.34
N CYS A 390 -23.17 19.10 -31.63
CA CYS A 390 -23.82 18.00 -30.94
C CYS A 390 -23.11 16.66 -31.10
N GLN A 391 -22.36 16.46 -32.19
CA GLN A 391 -21.56 15.27 -32.44
C GLN A 391 -20.26 15.17 -31.63
N ILE A 392 -19.91 16.19 -30.82
CA ILE A 392 -18.79 16.10 -29.88
C ILE A 392 -19.07 14.95 -28.90
N PRO A 393 -18.21 13.93 -28.80
CA PRO A 393 -18.47 12.80 -27.92
C PRO A 393 -18.47 13.20 -26.44
N ASP A 394 -19.48 12.74 -25.68
CA ASP A 394 -19.45 12.84 -24.23
C ASP A 394 -18.50 11.79 -23.65
N PHE A 395 -17.23 12.15 -23.53
CA PHE A 395 -16.22 11.26 -22.98
C PHE A 395 -16.37 11.07 -21.45
N ARG A 396 -17.08 11.95 -20.75
CA ARG A 396 -17.21 11.92 -19.28
C ARG A 396 -18.31 11.00 -18.82
N LYS A 397 -19.43 10.94 -19.56
CA LYS A 397 -20.65 10.17 -19.22
C LYS A 397 -21.10 10.38 -17.75
N LEU A 398 -21.02 11.62 -17.27
CA LEU A 398 -21.31 11.94 -15.86
C LEU A 398 -22.83 11.97 -15.57
N GLY A 399 -23.66 11.93 -16.60
CA GLY A 399 -25.12 12.03 -16.44
C GLY A 399 -25.61 13.41 -16.00
N ASP A 400 -24.72 14.43 -16.05
CA ASP A 400 -25.01 15.82 -15.74
C ASP A 400 -25.06 16.70 -17.02
N ASP A 401 -25.59 17.91 -16.90
CA ASP A 401 -25.69 18.86 -18.02
C ASP A 401 -24.36 19.50 -18.45
N SER A 402 -23.23 19.04 -17.91
CA SER A 402 -21.91 19.67 -18.16
C SER A 402 -21.51 19.59 -19.64
N HIS A 403 -21.80 18.47 -20.31
CA HIS A 403 -21.55 18.28 -21.72
C HIS A 403 -22.44 19.19 -22.58
N THR A 404 -23.73 19.23 -22.29
CA THR A 404 -24.67 20.11 -22.98
C THR A 404 -24.30 21.58 -22.84
N ARG A 405 -23.89 22.03 -21.65
CA ARG A 405 -23.38 23.40 -21.42
C ARG A 405 -22.10 23.70 -22.18
N LEU A 406 -21.20 22.74 -22.32
CA LEU A 406 -20.01 22.89 -23.13
C LEU A 406 -20.36 23.09 -24.60
N CYS A 407 -21.24 22.22 -25.14
CA CYS A 407 -21.74 22.32 -26.52
C CYS A 407 -22.46 23.66 -26.77
N ALA A 408 -23.30 24.12 -25.83
CA ALA A 408 -23.96 25.42 -25.88
C ALA A 408 -22.95 26.59 -26.04
N ARG A 409 -21.93 26.62 -25.21
CA ARG A 409 -20.87 27.65 -25.27
C ARG A 409 -20.09 27.60 -26.57
N LEU A 410 -19.69 26.43 -27.01
CA LEU A 410 -18.97 26.25 -28.28
C LEU A 410 -19.79 26.73 -29.46
N TYR A 411 -21.07 26.33 -29.53
CA TYR A 411 -21.99 26.78 -30.57
C TYR A 411 -22.13 28.29 -30.57
N THR A 412 -22.30 28.90 -29.40
CA THR A 412 -22.41 30.34 -29.26
C THR A 412 -21.16 31.08 -29.78
N HIS A 413 -19.96 30.62 -29.43
CA HIS A 413 -18.72 31.18 -29.98
C HIS A 413 -18.63 31.05 -31.51
N LEU A 414 -18.94 29.86 -32.03
CA LEU A 414 -18.86 29.59 -33.47
C LEU A 414 -19.86 30.43 -34.28
N VAL A 415 -21.07 30.64 -33.74
CA VAL A 415 -22.07 31.49 -34.42
C VAL A 415 -21.73 32.98 -34.32
N LYS A 416 -21.30 33.47 -33.15
CA LYS A 416 -21.04 34.89 -32.95
C LYS A 416 -19.69 35.34 -33.50
N GLU A 417 -18.64 34.54 -33.31
CA GLU A 417 -17.25 34.94 -33.61
C GLU A 417 -16.69 34.18 -34.84
N GLY A 418 -17.44 33.21 -35.37
CA GLY A 418 -17.01 32.38 -36.52
C GLY A 418 -15.89 31.39 -36.19
N SER A 419 -15.34 31.42 -34.97
CA SER A 419 -14.27 30.51 -34.51
C SER A 419 -14.25 30.45 -32.98
N VAL A 420 -13.69 29.39 -32.45
CA VAL A 420 -13.47 29.24 -31.01
C VAL A 420 -12.36 30.21 -30.56
N PRO A 421 -12.58 31.03 -29.53
CA PRO A 421 -11.58 31.99 -29.04
C PRO A 421 -10.31 31.31 -28.54
N ALA A 422 -9.14 31.88 -28.87
CA ALA A 422 -7.85 31.35 -28.47
C ALA A 422 -7.67 31.31 -26.94
N ASN A 423 -8.15 32.35 -26.23
CA ASN A 423 -8.10 32.45 -24.79
C ASN A 423 -8.99 31.39 -24.10
N TRP A 424 -10.11 31.02 -24.73
CA TRP A 424 -10.97 29.94 -24.24
C TRP A 424 -10.24 28.58 -24.31
N MET A 425 -9.63 28.26 -25.48
CA MET A 425 -8.84 27.03 -25.66
C MET A 425 -7.66 26.98 -24.70
N GLU A 426 -6.88 28.07 -24.60
CA GLU A 426 -5.72 28.14 -23.71
C GLU A 426 -6.12 27.92 -22.24
N GLY A 427 -7.20 28.59 -21.80
CA GLY A 427 -7.70 28.44 -20.43
C GLY A 427 -8.11 27.01 -20.07
N HIS A 428 -8.79 26.33 -21.02
CA HIS A 428 -9.21 24.93 -20.83
C HIS A 428 -8.01 23.98 -20.80
N ILE A 429 -7.11 24.06 -21.77
CA ILE A 429 -5.93 23.20 -21.85
C ILE A 429 -5.01 23.40 -20.64
N ARG A 430 -4.74 24.66 -20.24
CA ARG A 430 -3.92 24.99 -19.08
C ARG A 430 -4.52 24.45 -17.78
N GLY A 431 -5.85 24.55 -17.62
CA GLY A 431 -6.55 23.99 -16.45
C GLY A 431 -6.41 22.46 -16.32
N LEU A 432 -6.26 21.78 -17.45
CA LEU A 432 -6.11 20.32 -17.50
C LEU A 432 -4.66 19.82 -17.35
N ALA A 433 -3.66 20.68 -17.59
CA ALA A 433 -2.23 20.29 -17.66
C ALA A 433 -1.59 19.91 -16.31
N LYS A 434 -2.36 19.82 -15.22
CA LYS A 434 -1.87 19.49 -13.89
C LYS A 434 -1.69 17.97 -13.74
N THR A 435 -0.49 17.52 -13.35
CA THR A 435 -0.15 16.09 -13.15
C THR A 435 -0.38 15.59 -11.73
N GLU A 436 -0.77 16.50 -10.81
CA GLU A 436 -1.06 16.17 -9.43
C GLU A 436 -2.46 15.56 -9.28
N GLY A 437 -2.60 14.61 -8.35
CA GLY A 437 -3.88 13.94 -8.05
C GLY A 437 -3.79 12.43 -8.10
N ASP A 438 -4.92 11.79 -7.83
CA ASP A 438 -5.10 10.35 -7.92
C ASP A 438 -5.40 9.88 -9.35
N ILE A 439 -5.52 8.57 -9.53
CA ILE A 439 -5.77 7.94 -10.83
C ILE A 439 -7.06 8.49 -11.45
N ASP A 440 -8.13 8.63 -10.66
CA ASP A 440 -9.44 9.06 -11.16
C ASP A 440 -9.41 10.54 -11.60
N THR A 441 -8.71 11.39 -10.86
CA THR A 441 -8.48 12.79 -11.22
C THR A 441 -7.71 12.92 -12.54
N LEU A 442 -6.66 12.15 -12.74
CA LEU A 442 -5.87 12.16 -13.98
C LEU A 442 -6.71 11.64 -15.17
N MET A 443 -7.49 10.58 -14.98
CA MET A 443 -8.41 10.05 -15.99
C MET A 443 -9.46 11.08 -16.37
N HIS A 444 -10.02 11.81 -15.40
CA HIS A 444 -10.97 12.87 -15.66
C HIS A 444 -10.36 14.02 -16.49
N ARG A 445 -9.11 14.42 -16.19
CA ARG A 445 -8.39 15.44 -16.98
C ARG A 445 -8.10 14.97 -18.39
N LEU A 446 -7.64 13.72 -18.57
CA LEU A 446 -7.45 13.12 -19.88
C LEU A 446 -8.72 13.15 -20.72
N THR A 447 -9.88 12.87 -20.13
CA THR A 447 -11.17 12.96 -20.79
C THR A 447 -11.47 14.39 -21.25
N GLY A 448 -11.13 15.40 -20.43
CA GLY A 448 -11.23 16.81 -20.80
C GLY A 448 -10.32 17.20 -21.98
N VAL A 449 -9.08 16.70 -21.97
CA VAL A 449 -8.11 16.96 -23.08
C VAL A 449 -8.64 16.39 -24.40
N ARG A 450 -9.27 15.21 -24.39
CA ARG A 450 -9.86 14.61 -25.59
C ARG A 450 -10.94 15.52 -26.23
N VAL A 451 -11.74 16.21 -25.42
CA VAL A 451 -12.68 17.21 -25.94
C VAL A 451 -11.93 18.36 -26.61
N CYS A 452 -10.85 18.87 -26.01
CA CYS A 452 -10.02 19.90 -26.62
C CYS A 452 -9.38 19.43 -27.93
N SER A 453 -8.89 18.18 -27.96
CA SER A 453 -8.32 17.55 -29.17
C SER A 453 -9.37 17.44 -30.28
N TYR A 454 -10.60 17.02 -29.95
CA TYR A 454 -11.71 16.95 -30.91
C TYR A 454 -12.03 18.32 -31.50
N VAL A 455 -12.16 19.36 -30.67
CA VAL A 455 -12.40 20.74 -31.10
C VAL A 455 -11.25 21.24 -31.97
N ALA A 456 -10.00 20.98 -31.58
CA ALA A 456 -8.81 21.37 -32.32
C ALA A 456 -8.66 20.65 -33.68
N ALA A 457 -9.17 19.43 -33.79
CA ALA A 457 -9.13 18.68 -35.06
C ALA A 457 -10.10 19.23 -36.13
N ARG A 458 -11.09 20.05 -35.75
CA ARG A 458 -11.99 20.76 -36.65
C ARG A 458 -11.35 22.05 -37.16
N THR A 459 -10.74 22.00 -38.33
CA THR A 459 -10.02 23.16 -38.91
C THR A 459 -10.90 24.37 -39.16
N GLU A 460 -12.20 24.15 -39.37
CA GLU A 460 -13.19 25.20 -39.58
C GLU A 460 -13.54 25.93 -38.27
N TRP A 461 -13.28 25.35 -37.13
CA TRP A 461 -13.63 25.92 -35.82
C TRP A 461 -12.52 26.75 -35.16
N SER A 462 -11.29 26.60 -35.61
CA SER A 462 -10.14 27.27 -35.03
C SER A 462 -9.16 27.82 -36.06
N ARG A 463 -8.77 29.08 -35.90
CA ARG A 463 -7.76 29.72 -36.79
C ARG A 463 -6.37 29.14 -36.62
N HIS A 464 -6.06 28.50 -35.51
CA HIS A 464 -4.75 27.93 -35.16
C HIS A 464 -4.86 26.42 -34.83
N SER A 465 -5.63 25.70 -35.61
CA SER A 465 -5.95 24.30 -35.40
C SER A 465 -4.71 23.41 -35.14
N ALA A 466 -3.66 23.52 -35.97
CA ALA A 466 -2.43 22.73 -35.82
C ALA A 466 -1.72 22.99 -34.48
N MET A 467 -1.62 24.25 -34.05
CA MET A 467 -1.02 24.63 -32.77
C MET A 467 -1.81 24.04 -31.58
N TRP A 468 -3.16 24.11 -31.63
CA TRP A 468 -3.99 23.57 -30.58
C TRP A 468 -3.99 22.04 -30.51
N GLN A 469 -3.91 21.36 -31.66
CA GLN A 469 -3.73 19.92 -31.76
C GLN A 469 -2.41 19.47 -31.09
N GLU A 470 -1.31 20.20 -31.40
CA GLU A 470 0.00 19.93 -30.82
C GLU A 470 -0.04 20.14 -29.28
N ARG A 471 -0.60 21.28 -28.85
CA ARG A 471 -0.70 21.61 -27.43
C ARG A 471 -1.58 20.61 -26.63
N ALA A 472 -2.71 20.19 -27.21
CA ALA A 472 -3.56 19.18 -26.59
C ALA A 472 -2.85 17.82 -26.52
N ARG A 473 -2.07 17.45 -27.55
CA ARG A 473 -1.26 16.22 -27.55
C ARG A 473 -0.18 16.25 -26.49
N GLU A 474 0.57 17.36 -26.34
CA GLU A 474 1.57 17.50 -25.27
C GLU A 474 0.96 17.29 -23.89
N VAL A 475 -0.22 17.85 -23.63
CA VAL A 475 -0.92 17.68 -22.34
C VAL A 475 -1.48 16.27 -22.19
N GLU A 476 -1.99 15.64 -23.26
CA GLU A 476 -2.41 14.24 -23.24
C GLU A 476 -1.24 13.32 -22.92
N ASP A 477 -0.07 13.55 -23.49
CA ASP A 477 1.14 12.77 -23.24
C ASP A 477 1.63 12.95 -21.81
N LEU A 478 1.68 14.18 -21.31
CA LEU A 478 2.06 14.50 -19.93
C LEU A 478 1.16 13.81 -18.91
N LEU A 479 -0.15 13.90 -19.07
CA LEU A 479 -1.13 13.26 -18.20
C LEU A 479 -1.09 11.72 -18.31
N SER A 480 -0.81 11.22 -19.52
CA SER A 480 -0.69 9.77 -19.78
C SER A 480 0.50 9.16 -19.06
N ASP A 481 1.64 9.86 -19.09
CA ASP A 481 2.85 9.43 -18.37
C ASP A 481 2.63 9.48 -16.87
N ALA A 482 2.06 10.56 -16.33
CA ALA A 482 1.71 10.68 -14.93
C ALA A 482 0.72 9.59 -14.47
N LEU A 483 -0.28 9.27 -15.30
CA LEU A 483 -1.24 8.21 -15.02
C LEU A 483 -0.57 6.82 -15.03
N HIS A 484 0.33 6.57 -15.99
CA HIS A 484 1.11 5.34 -16.04
C HIS A 484 1.96 5.16 -14.77
N GLU A 485 2.64 6.21 -14.32
CA GLU A 485 3.41 6.20 -13.08
C GLU A 485 2.54 5.89 -11.85
N ARG A 486 1.35 6.51 -11.75
CA ARG A 486 0.41 6.27 -10.64
C ARG A 486 -0.13 4.85 -10.64
N LEU A 487 -0.51 4.32 -11.81
CA LEU A 487 -0.94 2.92 -11.94
C LEU A 487 0.17 1.95 -11.55
N THR A 488 1.39 2.19 -12.03
CA THR A 488 2.56 1.36 -11.73
C THR A 488 2.90 1.42 -10.25
N ALA A 489 2.96 2.60 -9.65
CA ALA A 489 3.24 2.76 -8.22
C ALA A 489 2.18 2.07 -7.33
N ARG A 490 0.91 2.08 -7.76
CA ARG A 490 -0.19 1.47 -7.00
C ARG A 490 -0.26 -0.05 -7.17
N PHE A 491 -0.06 -0.58 -8.38
CA PHE A 491 -0.39 -1.98 -8.70
C PHE A 491 0.81 -2.86 -9.04
N VAL A 492 2.04 -2.32 -9.08
CA VAL A 492 3.25 -3.08 -9.38
C VAL A 492 4.26 -2.99 -8.25
N ASP A 493 4.54 -4.10 -7.60
CA ASP A 493 5.66 -4.23 -6.69
C ASP A 493 6.82 -4.92 -7.42
N ARG A 494 7.68 -4.12 -8.06
CA ARG A 494 8.80 -4.61 -8.87
C ARG A 494 9.74 -5.53 -8.09
N ARG A 495 9.88 -5.31 -6.78
CA ARG A 495 10.75 -6.11 -5.90
C ARG A 495 10.15 -7.51 -5.72
N ALA A 496 8.87 -7.58 -5.31
CA ALA A 496 8.17 -8.83 -5.13
C ALA A 496 8.05 -9.63 -6.45
N THR A 497 7.74 -8.96 -7.57
CA THR A 497 7.58 -9.61 -8.87
C THR A 497 8.87 -10.31 -9.35
N THR A 498 10.03 -9.66 -9.21
CA THR A 498 11.31 -10.22 -9.64
C THR A 498 11.70 -11.43 -8.78
N LEU A 499 11.46 -11.35 -7.47
CA LEU A 499 11.75 -12.44 -6.53
C LEU A 499 10.84 -13.65 -6.78
N LEU A 500 9.54 -13.43 -6.99
CA LEU A 500 8.57 -14.52 -7.24
C LEU A 500 8.86 -15.25 -8.56
N ARG A 501 9.20 -14.50 -9.61
CA ARG A 501 9.53 -15.10 -10.91
C ARG A 501 10.74 -16.04 -10.88
N ARG A 502 11.76 -15.68 -10.09
CA ARG A 502 12.94 -16.53 -9.91
C ARG A 502 12.64 -17.75 -9.06
N LEU A 503 11.65 -17.67 -8.17
CA LEU A 503 11.16 -18.81 -7.39
C LEU A 503 10.36 -19.82 -8.24
N ASP A 504 9.57 -19.32 -9.20
CA ASP A 504 8.74 -20.16 -10.10
C ASP A 504 9.58 -20.85 -11.20
N SER A 505 10.73 -20.26 -11.60
CA SER A 505 11.54 -20.76 -12.72
C SER A 505 12.51 -21.91 -12.34
N ASP A 506 12.87 -22.06 -11.04
CA ASP A 506 13.83 -23.08 -10.61
C ASP A 506 13.52 -23.53 -9.17
N SER A 507 12.80 -24.65 -9.04
CA SER A 507 12.48 -25.26 -7.72
C SER A 507 13.70 -25.75 -6.94
N ASP A 508 14.89 -25.78 -7.53
CA ASP A 508 16.11 -26.39 -6.96
C ASP A 508 17.29 -25.38 -6.78
N ARG A 509 17.17 -24.14 -7.22
CA ARG A 509 18.22 -23.13 -7.03
C ARG A 509 18.06 -22.35 -5.73
N THR A 510 19.13 -22.36 -4.92
CA THR A 510 19.24 -21.53 -3.72
C THR A 510 19.36 -20.06 -4.12
N LEU A 511 18.38 -19.24 -3.69
CA LEU A 511 18.40 -17.79 -3.87
C LEU A 511 19.69 -17.19 -3.31
N LEU A 512 20.34 -16.33 -4.08
CA LEU A 512 21.51 -15.58 -3.63
C LEU A 512 21.08 -14.53 -2.61
N SER A 513 21.65 -14.58 -1.42
CA SER A 513 21.33 -13.63 -0.34
C SER A 513 22.61 -13.07 0.26
N ALA A 514 22.61 -11.78 0.57
CA ALA A 514 23.73 -11.06 1.15
C ALA A 514 23.24 -10.00 2.16
N VAL A 515 24.12 -9.62 3.09
CA VAL A 515 23.88 -8.50 4.00
C VAL A 515 24.94 -7.43 3.71
N LYS A 516 24.49 -6.20 3.45
CA LYS A 516 25.40 -5.05 3.27
C LYS A 516 26.01 -4.61 4.60
N PRO A 517 27.10 -3.84 4.58
CA PRO A 517 27.74 -3.33 5.80
C PRO A 517 26.80 -2.45 6.67
N ASP A 518 25.83 -1.78 6.07
CA ASP A 518 24.81 -0.97 6.74
C ASP A 518 23.66 -1.78 7.34
N GLY A 519 23.70 -3.12 7.22
CA GLY A 519 22.69 -4.04 7.74
C GLY A 519 21.51 -4.29 6.80
N GLU A 520 21.48 -3.75 5.58
CA GLU A 520 20.47 -4.04 4.59
C GLU A 520 20.61 -5.48 4.08
N VAL A 521 19.50 -6.26 4.18
CA VAL A 521 19.46 -7.65 3.73
C VAL A 521 18.94 -7.70 2.31
N LEU A 522 19.76 -8.22 1.41
CA LEU A 522 19.45 -8.39 0.00
C LEU A 522 19.18 -9.86 -0.31
N VAL A 523 18.14 -10.10 -1.10
CA VAL A 523 17.90 -11.40 -1.75
C VAL A 523 17.80 -11.14 -3.26
N GLU A 524 18.65 -11.79 -4.06
CA GLU A 524 18.77 -11.59 -5.50
C GLU A 524 18.96 -10.10 -5.91
N GLY A 525 19.72 -9.37 -5.09
CA GLY A 525 19.99 -7.94 -5.31
C GLY A 525 18.88 -6.99 -4.85
N HIS A 526 17.74 -7.48 -4.39
CA HIS A 526 16.62 -6.68 -3.89
C HIS A 526 16.62 -6.63 -2.35
N SER A 527 16.42 -5.42 -1.80
CA SER A 527 16.28 -5.22 -0.37
C SER A 527 14.97 -5.82 0.14
N ILE A 528 15.06 -6.71 1.14
CA ILE A 528 13.91 -7.34 1.80
C ILE A 528 13.69 -6.82 3.23
N GLY A 529 14.62 -6.01 3.73
CA GLY A 529 14.58 -5.45 5.07
C GLY A 529 15.97 -5.14 5.59
N ARG A 530 16.06 -4.85 6.89
CA ARG A 530 17.33 -4.51 7.56
C ARG A 530 17.49 -5.31 8.84
N ILE A 531 18.71 -5.78 9.11
CA ILE A 531 19.04 -6.37 10.39
C ILE A 531 19.39 -5.27 11.40
N ARG A 532 18.67 -5.24 12.53
CA ARG A 532 18.98 -4.40 13.68
C ARG A 532 19.34 -5.29 14.88
N GLY A 533 20.55 -5.12 15.39
CA GLY A 533 21.09 -6.05 16.38
C GLY A 533 21.11 -7.47 15.80
N PHE A 534 20.25 -8.34 16.35
CA PHE A 534 20.11 -9.73 15.93
C PHE A 534 18.71 -10.05 15.37
N THR A 535 17.90 -9.04 15.07
CA THR A 535 16.52 -9.22 14.56
C THR A 535 16.42 -8.69 13.15
N LEU A 536 15.76 -9.44 12.26
CA LEU A 536 15.43 -9.03 10.89
C LEU A 536 14.12 -8.24 10.89
N GLU A 537 14.19 -6.94 10.63
CA GLU A 537 13.03 -6.08 10.35
C GLU A 537 12.76 -6.13 8.84
N THR A 538 11.56 -6.57 8.45
CA THR A 538 11.22 -6.80 7.04
C THR A 538 10.19 -5.83 6.53
N ASP A 539 10.42 -5.31 5.33
CA ASP A 539 9.47 -4.47 4.57
C ASP A 539 8.55 -5.31 3.66
N VAL A 540 8.67 -6.64 3.72
CA VAL A 540 7.92 -7.55 2.85
C VAL A 540 6.46 -7.64 3.29
N ALA A 541 5.54 -7.29 2.36
CA ALA A 541 4.10 -7.36 2.58
C ALA A 541 3.63 -8.78 2.93
N ALA A 542 2.51 -8.89 3.66
CA ALA A 542 1.95 -10.18 4.05
C ALA A 542 1.44 -10.96 2.81
N GLY A 543 1.96 -12.19 2.60
CA GLY A 543 1.57 -13.07 1.50
C GLY A 543 2.12 -14.48 1.71
N PRO A 544 1.65 -15.48 0.95
CA PRO A 544 2.11 -16.87 1.08
C PRO A 544 3.60 -17.03 0.81
N ASP A 545 4.17 -16.21 -0.04
CA ASP A 545 5.57 -16.27 -0.45
C ASP A 545 6.51 -15.53 0.51
N ARG A 546 5.94 -14.76 1.47
CA ARG A 546 6.71 -14.10 2.54
C ARG A 546 7.59 -15.09 3.29
N GLN A 547 7.09 -16.29 3.56
CA GLN A 547 7.87 -17.30 4.29
C GLN A 547 9.09 -17.77 3.50
N ILE A 548 9.01 -17.85 2.18
CA ILE A 548 10.11 -18.29 1.30
C ILE A 548 11.17 -17.19 1.23
N ILE A 549 10.74 -15.94 1.03
CA ILE A 549 11.64 -14.77 1.01
C ILE A 549 12.34 -14.62 2.36
N LEU A 550 11.61 -14.75 3.48
CA LEU A 550 12.18 -14.73 4.82
C LEU A 550 13.15 -15.90 5.05
N ARG A 551 12.85 -17.11 4.51
CA ARG A 551 13.77 -18.25 4.60
C ARG A 551 15.08 -17.97 3.85
N ALA A 552 15.01 -17.38 2.65
CA ALA A 552 16.18 -16.96 1.89
C ALA A 552 16.97 -15.85 2.61
N GLY A 553 16.29 -14.85 3.16
CA GLY A 553 16.91 -13.81 3.99
C GLY A 553 17.59 -14.36 5.23
N ARG A 554 16.93 -15.29 5.94
CA ARG A 554 17.52 -15.99 7.10
C ARG A 554 18.76 -16.78 6.73
N LYS A 555 18.85 -17.30 5.51
CA LYS A 555 20.06 -17.98 5.03
C LYS A 555 21.26 -17.00 4.97
N ALA A 556 21.06 -15.76 4.54
CA ALA A 556 22.12 -14.73 4.61
C ALA A 556 22.56 -14.44 6.04
N LEU A 557 21.63 -14.54 7.00
CA LEU A 557 21.91 -14.27 8.41
C LEU A 557 22.77 -15.37 9.06
N LEU A 558 22.85 -16.58 8.50
CA LEU A 558 23.71 -17.67 9.01
C LEU A 558 25.18 -17.24 9.12
N HIS A 559 25.65 -16.39 8.23
CA HIS A 559 27.02 -15.87 8.27
C HIS A 559 27.13 -14.51 9.00
N GLU A 560 26.08 -13.71 8.95
CA GLU A 560 26.08 -12.37 9.54
C GLU A 560 25.88 -12.41 11.07
N ILE A 561 25.03 -13.28 11.60
CA ILE A 561 24.82 -13.39 13.05
C ILE A 561 26.10 -13.72 13.80
N PRO A 562 26.92 -14.75 13.42
CA PRO A 562 28.18 -15.01 14.06
C PRO A 562 29.18 -13.84 13.98
N ARG A 563 29.18 -13.09 12.87
CA ARG A 563 30.00 -11.89 12.72
C ARG A 563 29.57 -10.81 13.71
N ARG A 564 28.28 -10.52 13.84
CA ARG A 564 27.75 -9.54 14.79
C ARG A 564 27.94 -9.93 16.23
N ILE A 565 27.87 -11.21 16.56
CA ILE A 565 28.21 -11.71 17.90
C ILE A 565 29.66 -11.37 18.23
N ARG A 566 30.60 -11.61 17.31
CA ARG A 566 32.01 -11.23 17.49
C ARG A 566 32.16 -9.72 17.65
N MET A 567 31.50 -8.92 16.83
CA MET A 567 31.50 -7.46 16.97
C MET A 567 30.96 -7.02 18.34
N LEU A 568 29.93 -7.66 18.88
CA LEU A 568 29.43 -7.37 20.23
C LEU A 568 30.42 -7.80 21.31
N GLN A 569 31.09 -8.95 21.14
CA GLN A 569 32.13 -9.41 22.09
C GLN A 569 33.33 -8.47 22.15
N ASP A 570 33.73 -7.97 20.98
CA ASP A 570 34.87 -7.04 20.85
C ASP A 570 34.49 -5.58 21.12
N ALA A 571 33.21 -5.29 21.21
CA ALA A 571 32.68 -3.94 21.39
C ALA A 571 33.07 -3.37 22.76
N PRO A 572 33.52 -2.13 22.83
CA PRO A 572 33.84 -1.47 24.10
C PRO A 572 32.56 -1.28 24.93
N ASP A 573 32.69 -1.30 26.26
CA ASP A 573 31.53 -1.13 27.18
C ASP A 573 30.85 0.24 26.99
N THR A 574 31.49 1.21 26.35
CA THR A 574 30.88 2.50 26.01
C THR A 574 29.77 2.40 24.95
N SER A 575 29.79 1.36 24.14
CA SER A 575 28.75 1.08 23.16
C SER A 575 27.53 0.36 23.74
N LEU A 576 27.65 -0.14 24.99
CA LEU A 576 26.59 -0.80 25.73
C LEU A 576 25.95 0.16 26.73
N ARG A 577 24.63 0.08 26.88
CA ARG A 577 23.88 0.93 27.80
C ARG A 577 22.78 0.13 28.51
N LEU A 578 22.73 0.30 29.84
CA LEU A 578 21.59 -0.16 30.63
C LEU A 578 20.67 1.02 30.93
N ASP A 579 19.40 0.87 30.59
CA ASP A 579 18.36 1.80 31.00
C ASP A 579 17.81 1.38 32.37
N THR A 580 18.15 2.15 33.39
CA THR A 580 17.74 1.86 34.78
C THR A 580 16.26 2.12 35.06
N THR A 581 15.51 2.71 34.11
CA THR A 581 14.07 2.98 34.27
C THR A 581 13.19 1.79 33.92
N ASN A 582 13.64 0.92 33.04
CA ASN A 582 12.91 -0.25 32.54
C ASN A 582 13.71 -1.57 32.59
N GLY A 583 15.03 -1.48 32.87
CA GLY A 583 15.92 -2.64 32.91
C GLY A 583 16.35 -3.17 31.53
N GLU A 584 16.16 -2.41 30.44
CA GLU A 584 16.54 -2.83 29.10
C GLU A 584 18.01 -2.55 28.79
N LEU A 585 18.63 -3.48 28.07
CA LEU A 585 20.00 -3.42 27.62
C LEU A 585 20.05 -3.08 26.12
N PHE A 586 20.88 -2.09 25.80
CA PHE A 586 21.08 -1.59 24.44
C PHE A 586 22.52 -1.81 23.99
N TRP A 587 22.70 -2.17 22.74
CA TRP A 587 23.95 -2.06 22.00
C TRP A 587 23.76 -0.98 20.96
N GLU A 588 24.51 0.13 21.11
CA GLU A 588 24.24 1.37 20.38
C GLU A 588 22.75 1.78 20.58
N ASP A 589 21.95 1.82 19.52
CA ASP A 589 20.53 2.17 19.57
C ASP A 589 19.58 0.96 19.54
N THR A 590 20.14 -0.26 19.53
CA THR A 590 19.32 -1.48 19.41
C THR A 590 19.10 -2.17 20.75
N ARG A 591 17.85 -2.47 21.07
CA ARG A 591 17.46 -3.24 22.27
C ARG A 591 17.83 -4.71 22.08
N LEU A 592 18.57 -5.28 23.02
CA LEU A 592 18.99 -6.69 22.97
C LEU A 592 18.25 -7.58 23.96
N GLY A 593 17.93 -7.05 25.13
CA GLY A 593 17.28 -7.83 26.18
C GLY A 593 16.87 -6.98 27.38
N ARG A 594 16.37 -7.62 28.42
CA ARG A 594 15.91 -7.01 29.65
C ARG A 594 16.44 -7.79 30.86
N LEU A 595 16.86 -7.09 31.90
CA LEU A 595 17.20 -7.71 33.17
C LEU A 595 15.95 -8.29 33.84
N ALA A 596 16.13 -9.42 34.49
CA ALA A 596 15.12 -10.13 35.27
C ALA A 596 15.63 -10.49 36.68
N ALA A 597 14.75 -10.96 37.56
CA ALA A 597 15.15 -11.45 38.86
C ALA A 597 16.16 -12.60 38.72
N GLY A 598 17.30 -12.47 39.38
CA GLY A 598 18.36 -13.46 39.37
C GLY A 598 18.48 -14.20 40.73
N PRO A 599 19.53 -15.00 40.90
CA PRO A 599 19.75 -15.78 42.13
C PRO A 599 20.06 -14.93 43.37
N SER A 600 20.57 -13.73 43.19
CA SER A 600 20.79 -12.73 44.25
C SER A 600 20.59 -11.31 43.72
N LEU A 601 20.48 -10.34 44.62
CA LEU A 601 20.25 -8.94 44.31
C LEU A 601 21.33 -8.40 43.34
N LEU A 602 22.59 -8.71 43.56
CA LEU A 602 23.74 -8.23 42.77
C LEU A 602 24.08 -9.13 41.56
N ARG A 603 23.28 -10.20 41.29
CA ARG A 603 23.43 -11.09 40.16
C ARG A 603 22.06 -11.23 39.47
N PRO A 604 21.62 -10.20 38.74
CA PRO A 604 20.38 -10.28 37.98
C PRO A 604 20.51 -11.31 36.85
N ALA A 605 19.39 -11.89 36.45
CA ALA A 605 19.30 -12.69 35.23
C ALA A 605 19.05 -11.79 34.01
N LEU A 606 19.26 -12.33 32.83
CA LEU A 606 18.99 -11.65 31.55
C LEU A 606 17.98 -12.41 30.74
N GLN A 607 17.00 -11.72 30.19
CA GLN A 607 16.07 -12.24 29.20
C GLN A 607 16.34 -11.52 27.88
N LEU A 608 16.88 -12.24 26.88
CA LEU A 608 17.06 -11.70 25.54
C LEU A 608 15.73 -11.57 24.82
N PHE A 609 15.59 -10.52 24.02
CA PHE A 609 14.44 -10.38 23.10
C PHE A 609 14.53 -11.41 21.96
N PRO A 610 13.39 -11.74 21.30
CA PRO A 610 13.37 -12.65 20.16
C PRO A 610 14.35 -12.20 19.08
N ALA A 611 15.20 -13.10 18.61
CA ALA A 611 16.25 -12.82 17.65
C ALA A 611 16.52 -14.03 16.73
N GLU A 612 17.20 -13.82 15.62
CA GLU A 612 17.47 -14.84 14.59
C GLU A 612 18.74 -15.68 14.94
N PHE A 613 18.84 -16.16 16.18
CA PHE A 613 19.91 -17.08 16.58
C PHE A 613 19.69 -18.45 15.97
N THR A 614 20.75 -19.06 15.47
CA THR A 614 20.68 -20.38 14.84
C THR A 614 20.87 -21.53 15.83
N ASP A 615 21.59 -21.27 16.93
CA ASP A 615 21.85 -22.26 17.97
C ASP A 615 21.88 -21.63 19.40
N THR A 616 21.87 -22.49 20.40
CA THR A 616 21.90 -22.10 21.81
C THR A 616 23.26 -21.49 22.21
N VAL A 617 24.34 -21.87 21.52
CA VAL A 617 25.70 -21.36 21.80
C VAL A 617 25.80 -19.87 21.46
N GLN A 618 25.24 -19.48 20.32
CA GLN A 618 25.18 -18.06 19.93
C GLN A 618 24.44 -17.21 20.96
N LYS A 619 23.30 -17.70 21.43
CA LYS A 619 22.51 -17.05 22.47
C LYS A 619 23.32 -16.91 23.76
N THR A 620 24.01 -17.97 24.19
CA THR A 620 24.84 -17.97 25.41
C THR A 620 26.00 -16.97 25.30
N HIS A 621 26.66 -16.83 24.14
CA HIS A 621 27.72 -15.85 23.93
C HIS A 621 27.22 -14.41 24.13
N VAL A 622 26.05 -14.07 23.58
CA VAL A 622 25.43 -12.75 23.76
C VAL A 622 25.02 -12.53 25.22
N GLU A 623 24.39 -13.54 25.85
CA GLU A 623 24.01 -13.47 27.29
C GLU A 623 25.22 -13.25 28.18
N THR A 624 26.30 -14.00 27.99
CA THR A 624 27.54 -13.87 28.76
C THR A 624 28.12 -12.49 28.63
N ARG A 625 28.31 -11.96 27.39
CA ARG A 625 28.85 -10.62 27.18
C ARG A 625 28.02 -9.51 27.85
N LEU A 626 26.70 -9.60 27.77
CA LEU A 626 25.81 -8.61 28.39
C LEU A 626 25.79 -8.71 29.91
N LEU A 627 25.85 -9.94 30.47
CA LEU A 627 25.94 -10.16 31.91
C LEU A 627 27.30 -9.69 32.46
N ASP A 628 28.39 -9.88 31.73
CA ASP A 628 29.70 -9.38 32.09
C ASP A 628 29.71 -7.85 32.14
N PHE A 629 29.10 -7.19 31.14
CA PHE A 629 28.93 -5.73 31.17
C PHE A 629 28.13 -5.27 32.37
N VAL A 630 27.00 -5.95 32.70
CA VAL A 630 26.20 -5.61 33.88
C VAL A 630 26.99 -5.84 35.16
N ALA A 631 27.75 -6.92 35.27
CA ALA A 631 28.59 -7.19 36.42
C ALA A 631 29.69 -6.10 36.61
N GLN A 632 30.33 -5.69 35.54
CA GLN A 632 31.30 -4.57 35.57
C GLN A 632 30.61 -3.25 35.93
N LEU A 633 29.43 -2.97 35.41
CA LEU A 633 28.62 -1.80 35.76
C LEU A 633 28.30 -1.77 37.26
N ILE A 634 27.87 -2.92 37.82
CA ILE A 634 27.55 -3.11 39.24
C ILE A 634 28.84 -2.89 40.07
N GLN A 635 29.97 -3.48 39.72
CA GLN A 635 31.21 -3.29 40.44
C GLN A 635 31.69 -1.85 40.42
N ARG A 636 31.59 -1.16 39.26
CA ARG A 636 31.98 0.23 39.08
C ARG A 636 31.10 1.19 39.88
N ASP A 637 29.81 1.09 39.74
CA ASP A 637 28.84 2.05 40.27
C ASP A 637 28.55 1.75 41.79
N LEU A 638 28.63 0.47 42.21
CA LEU A 638 28.49 0.07 43.60
C LEU A 638 29.82 -0.18 44.33
N LYS A 639 30.92 0.40 43.80
CA LYS A 639 32.27 0.30 44.43
C LYS A 639 32.29 0.55 45.94
N PRO A 640 31.50 1.47 46.53
CA PRO A 640 31.45 1.65 47.99
C PRO A 640 30.99 0.38 48.74
N LEU A 641 30.08 -0.41 48.15
CA LEU A 641 29.62 -1.65 48.75
C LEU A 641 30.71 -2.74 48.73
N TYR A 642 31.44 -2.87 47.61
CA TYR A 642 32.56 -3.83 47.53
C TYR A 642 33.73 -3.46 48.41
N ARG A 643 33.95 -2.18 48.72
CA ARG A 643 34.92 -1.75 49.74
C ARG A 643 34.52 -2.21 51.15
N SER A 644 33.25 -2.29 51.47
CA SER A 644 32.80 -2.81 52.72
C SER A 644 33.07 -4.32 52.86
N GLN A 645 33.10 -5.08 51.78
CA GLN A 645 33.48 -6.49 51.75
C GLN A 645 34.94 -6.70 52.16
N THR A 646 35.84 -5.88 51.67
CA THR A 646 37.26 -5.95 52.05
C THR A 646 37.49 -5.59 53.52
N LEU A 647 36.60 -4.79 54.14
CA LEU A 647 36.59 -4.53 55.55
C LEU A 647 36.11 -5.77 56.34
N ALA A 648 35.18 -6.54 55.87
CA ALA A 648 34.66 -7.78 56.47
C ALA A 648 35.79 -8.84 56.56
N GLU A 649 36.68 -8.89 55.61
CA GLU A 649 37.84 -9.79 55.63
C GLU A 649 38.84 -9.44 56.72
N ARG A 650 39.04 -8.14 56.98
CA ARG A 650 39.99 -7.62 57.95
C ARG A 650 39.48 -7.57 59.38
N GLU A 651 38.15 -7.48 59.60
CA GLU A 651 37.51 -7.30 60.89
C GLU A 651 36.46 -8.38 61.13
N PRO A 652 36.81 -9.53 61.72
CA PRO A 652 35.90 -10.63 61.94
C PRO A 652 34.61 -10.28 62.74
N GLN A 653 34.73 -9.33 63.71
CA GLN A 653 33.62 -8.87 64.52
C GLN A 653 32.56 -8.10 63.73
N LEU A 654 32.87 -7.56 62.58
CA LEU A 654 31.98 -6.81 61.68
C LEU A 654 31.45 -7.67 60.53
N ARG A 655 31.91 -8.92 60.39
CA ARG A 655 31.62 -9.76 59.22
C ARG A 655 30.10 -9.99 59.05
N ALA A 656 29.36 -10.27 60.11
CA ALA A 656 27.93 -10.52 60.03
C ALA A 656 27.14 -9.29 59.57
N ILE A 657 27.52 -8.09 60.03
CA ILE A 657 26.86 -6.83 59.67
C ILE A 657 27.14 -6.51 58.20
N LEU A 658 28.42 -6.65 57.78
CA LEU A 658 28.85 -6.32 56.42
C LEU A 658 28.34 -7.33 55.39
N HIS A 659 28.16 -8.61 55.81
CA HIS A 659 27.51 -9.61 54.97
C HIS A 659 26.06 -9.27 54.71
N ARG A 660 25.27 -8.96 55.75
CA ARG A 660 23.86 -8.50 55.62
C ARG A 660 23.80 -7.25 54.75
N LEU A 661 24.69 -6.28 54.94
CA LEU A 661 24.74 -5.06 54.15
C LEU A 661 24.98 -5.35 52.67
N MET A 662 25.80 -6.36 52.37
CA MET A 662 26.04 -6.79 50.96
C MET A 662 24.82 -7.47 50.36
N GLU A 663 24.17 -8.37 51.11
CA GLU A 663 22.99 -9.09 50.61
C GLU A 663 21.81 -8.15 50.36
N ASP A 664 21.63 -7.16 51.26
CA ASP A 664 20.58 -6.16 51.17
C ASP A 664 20.92 -4.96 50.26
N GLY A 665 22.05 -5.02 49.54
CA GLY A 665 22.43 -4.00 48.54
C GLY A 665 22.84 -2.66 49.14
N GLY A 666 23.34 -2.65 50.37
CA GLY A 666 23.97 -1.46 50.98
C GLY A 666 23.08 -0.67 51.94
N ILE A 667 21.90 -1.18 52.28
CA ILE A 667 21.01 -0.71 53.35
C ILE A 667 20.41 -1.93 54.06
N THR A 668 20.70 -2.11 55.34
CA THR A 668 20.16 -3.17 56.17
C THR A 668 19.58 -2.60 57.44
N GLU A 669 18.59 -3.26 58.08
CA GLU A 669 18.00 -2.84 59.33
C GLU A 669 19.02 -2.93 60.48
N THR A 670 18.99 -1.97 61.39
CA THR A 670 19.84 -2.00 62.58
C THR A 670 19.18 -2.92 63.61
N LEU A 671 19.84 -4.03 63.93
CA LEU A 671 19.38 -4.95 64.96
C LEU A 671 19.74 -4.41 66.39
N PRO A 672 19.06 -4.85 67.40
CA PRO A 672 19.37 -4.47 68.79
C PRO A 672 20.84 -4.69 69.18
N GLU A 673 21.45 -5.74 68.68
CA GLU A 673 22.86 -6.10 68.86
C GLU A 673 23.84 -5.09 68.22
N ASP A 674 23.46 -4.50 67.05
CA ASP A 674 24.31 -3.51 66.35
C ASP A 674 24.39 -2.20 67.15
N HIS A 675 23.44 -1.86 68.00
CA HIS A 675 23.50 -0.69 68.89
C HIS A 675 24.56 -0.83 70.01
N THR A 676 24.93 -2.06 70.40
CA THR A 676 25.92 -2.37 71.41
C THR A 676 27.40 -2.28 70.91
N LEU A 677 27.56 -2.05 69.61
CA LEU A 677 28.92 -1.88 69.04
C LEU A 677 29.72 -0.81 69.71
N SER A 678 31.00 -1.12 70.01
CA SER A 678 31.90 -0.18 70.62
C SER A 678 32.13 1.05 69.73
N PRO A 679 32.43 2.22 70.31
CA PRO A 679 32.72 3.41 69.54
C PRO A 679 33.87 3.22 68.56
N ALA A 680 34.88 2.39 68.88
CA ALA A 680 36.00 2.05 68.02
C ALA A 680 35.51 1.28 66.77
N LEU A 681 34.62 0.30 66.89
CA LEU A 681 34.07 -0.46 65.78
C LEU A 681 33.16 0.41 64.90
N LYS A 682 32.35 1.29 65.51
CA LYS A 682 31.55 2.27 64.72
C LYS A 682 32.43 3.21 63.93
N ASN A 683 33.58 3.63 64.50
CA ASN A 683 34.53 4.50 63.76
C ASN A 683 35.23 3.75 62.61
N ARG A 684 35.51 2.45 62.75
CA ARG A 684 36.05 1.60 61.69
C ARG A 684 35.04 1.42 60.56
N LEU A 685 33.79 1.17 60.89
CA LEU A 685 32.69 1.12 59.87
C LEU A 685 32.64 2.44 59.10
N ARG A 686 32.65 3.59 59.82
CA ARG A 686 32.59 4.91 59.18
C ARG A 686 33.80 5.17 58.27
N LYS A 687 35.03 4.80 58.68
CA LYS A 687 36.24 4.87 57.82
C LYS A 687 36.12 3.95 56.61
N GLY A 688 35.40 2.83 56.71
CA GLY A 688 35.07 1.93 55.61
C GLY A 688 33.93 2.43 54.73
N GLY A 689 33.34 3.61 55.01
CA GLY A 689 32.22 4.18 54.27
C GLY A 689 30.84 3.64 54.63
N VAL A 690 30.69 3.05 55.79
CA VAL A 690 29.44 2.50 56.33
C VAL A 690 29.03 3.31 57.58
N GLU A 691 27.83 3.85 57.59
CA GLU A 691 27.24 4.56 58.72
C GLU A 691 26.25 3.65 59.44
N VAL A 692 26.32 3.70 60.80
CA VAL A 692 25.36 3.02 61.67
C VAL A 692 24.36 4.06 62.17
N GLY A 693 23.20 4.05 61.59
CA GLY A 693 22.07 4.91 61.95
C GLY A 693 21.20 4.32 63.06
N ARG A 694 20.06 4.96 63.32
CA ARG A 694 19.08 4.53 64.31
C ARG A 694 18.22 3.37 63.80
N PHE A 695 17.82 3.42 62.56
CA PHE A 695 16.96 2.45 61.91
C PHE A 695 17.71 1.53 60.94
N SER A 696 18.81 2.02 60.36
CA SER A 696 19.53 1.27 59.34
C SER A 696 21.03 1.48 59.39
N ILE A 697 21.75 0.46 58.98
CA ILE A 697 23.16 0.51 58.64
C ILE A 697 23.25 0.68 57.15
N TYR A 698 23.91 1.71 56.64
CA TYR A 698 23.90 2.06 55.25
C TYR A 698 25.22 2.65 54.73
N CYS A 699 25.42 2.64 53.39
CA CYS A 699 26.51 3.28 52.74
C CYS A 699 26.08 4.63 52.13
N PRO A 700 26.44 5.79 52.72
CA PRO A 700 26.00 7.11 52.21
C PRO A 700 26.37 7.38 50.74
N ALA A 701 27.47 6.83 50.27
CA ALA A 701 27.94 7.01 48.87
C ALA A 701 27.01 6.37 47.80
N LEU A 702 26.16 5.40 48.19
CA LEU A 702 25.19 4.74 47.36
C LEU A 702 23.97 5.62 47.06
N PHE A 703 23.72 6.68 47.79
CA PHE A 703 22.64 7.64 47.54
C PHE A 703 22.94 8.68 46.46
N ARG A 704 24.08 8.55 45.77
CA ARG A 704 24.36 9.32 44.56
C ARG A 704 23.51 8.83 43.38
N THR A 705 23.32 9.70 42.39
CA THR A 705 22.36 9.46 41.29
C THR A 705 22.50 8.10 40.60
N ARG A 706 23.72 7.74 40.14
CA ARG A 706 23.92 6.47 39.43
C ARG A 706 23.78 5.22 40.31
N PRO A 707 24.47 5.10 41.46
CA PRO A 707 24.29 3.96 42.37
C PRO A 707 22.84 3.77 42.81
N LEU A 708 22.15 4.86 43.18
CA LEU A 708 20.78 4.80 43.65
C LEU A 708 19.82 4.30 42.55
N ALA A 709 19.96 4.78 41.31
CA ALA A 709 19.14 4.33 40.20
C ALA A 709 19.36 2.85 39.89
N LEU A 710 20.62 2.39 39.89
CA LEU A 710 20.97 0.99 39.71
C LEU A 710 20.42 0.10 40.79
N LEU A 711 20.60 0.47 42.07
CA LEU A 711 20.08 -0.28 43.21
C LEU A 711 18.55 -0.32 43.21
N GLY A 712 17.90 0.81 42.88
CA GLY A 712 16.43 0.85 42.71
C GLY A 712 15.91 -0.15 41.71
N LEU A 713 16.59 -0.25 40.55
CA LEU A 713 16.29 -1.27 39.55
C LEU A 713 16.51 -2.69 40.07
N LEU A 714 17.67 -2.99 40.66
CA LEU A 714 18.02 -4.32 41.16
C LEU A 714 17.08 -4.80 42.25
N HIS A 715 16.72 -3.92 43.18
CA HIS A 715 15.73 -4.21 44.22
C HIS A 715 14.33 -4.47 43.67
N ALA A 716 13.88 -3.66 42.69
CA ALA A 716 12.60 -3.84 42.07
C ALA A 716 12.53 -5.21 41.37
N LEU A 717 13.58 -5.59 40.64
CA LEU A 717 13.67 -6.88 39.98
C LEU A 717 13.70 -8.04 40.96
N HIS A 718 14.53 -7.94 42.01
CA HIS A 718 14.69 -9.00 43.03
C HIS A 718 13.40 -9.27 43.80
N ASN A 719 12.71 -8.20 44.20
CA ASN A 719 11.46 -8.24 44.95
C ASN A 719 10.21 -8.38 44.09
N LYS A 720 10.39 -8.45 42.75
CA LYS A 720 9.30 -8.53 41.76
C LYS A 720 8.28 -7.40 41.93
N THR A 721 8.76 -6.20 42.28
CA THR A 721 7.95 -4.98 42.36
C THR A 721 8.06 -4.15 41.07
N PRO A 722 7.08 -3.29 40.79
CA PRO A 722 7.18 -2.42 39.62
C PRO A 722 8.41 -1.52 39.68
N ILE A 723 9.17 -1.48 38.59
CA ILE A 723 10.33 -0.58 38.44
C ILE A 723 9.79 0.86 38.40
N ARG A 724 10.28 1.69 39.35
CA ARG A 724 9.93 3.11 39.39
C ARG A 724 11.19 3.96 39.28
N PRO A 725 11.14 5.05 38.44
CA PRO A 725 12.29 5.92 38.31
C PRO A 725 12.63 6.54 39.68
N THR A 726 13.89 6.47 40.05
CA THR A 726 14.40 7.13 41.25
C THR A 726 14.42 8.64 41.07
N ALA A 727 14.09 9.39 42.09
CA ALA A 727 14.11 10.87 42.10
C ALA A 727 15.32 11.38 42.92
N PRO A 728 16.54 11.32 42.40
CA PRO A 728 17.78 11.54 43.16
C PRO A 728 17.91 12.98 43.72
N GLY A 729 17.25 13.94 43.15
CA GLY A 729 17.19 15.33 43.64
C GLY A 729 16.14 15.62 44.70
N ARG A 730 15.24 14.67 44.98
CA ARG A 730 14.19 14.85 45.95
C ARG A 730 14.59 14.27 47.31
N VAL A 731 14.29 14.99 48.39
CA VAL A 731 14.56 14.60 49.78
C VAL A 731 13.32 14.02 50.45
N SER A 732 12.15 14.48 50.07
CA SER A 732 10.85 14.05 50.56
C SER A 732 9.86 13.88 49.40
N LEU A 733 8.95 12.90 49.59
CA LEU A 733 7.85 12.61 48.65
C LEU A 733 6.66 12.04 49.46
N PRO A 734 5.40 12.11 48.98
CA PRO A 734 4.29 11.41 49.58
C PRO A 734 4.58 9.90 49.65
N TRP A 735 4.28 9.25 50.79
CA TRP A 735 4.57 7.81 50.96
C TRP A 735 3.80 6.94 49.97
N SER A 736 2.61 7.39 49.55
CA SER A 736 1.81 6.69 48.51
C SER A 736 2.54 6.54 47.17
N GLU A 737 3.43 7.47 46.85
CA GLU A 737 4.22 7.42 45.63
C GLU A 737 5.48 6.54 45.73
N LEU A 738 5.90 6.22 46.97
CA LEU A 738 7.17 5.58 47.28
C LEU A 738 7.05 4.10 47.67
N GLN A 739 5.86 3.53 47.74
CA GLN A 739 5.66 2.15 48.20
C GLN A 739 6.57 1.17 47.47
N GLY A 740 7.49 0.54 48.19
CA GLY A 740 8.45 -0.42 47.66
C GLY A 740 9.71 0.16 47.03
N GLN A 741 9.93 1.47 47.05
CA GLN A 741 11.16 2.08 46.54
C GLN A 741 12.34 1.95 47.52
N PHE A 742 13.48 1.49 47.00
CA PHE A 742 14.74 1.40 47.74
C PHE A 742 15.25 2.77 48.22
N GLY A 743 15.78 2.85 49.44
CA GLY A 743 16.43 4.03 49.99
C GLY A 743 15.51 5.08 50.61
N TRP A 744 14.24 4.77 50.86
CA TRP A 744 13.28 5.67 51.51
C TRP A 744 12.75 5.10 52.81
N ILE A 745 12.56 5.98 53.77
CA ILE A 745 11.97 5.63 55.10
C ILE A 745 10.63 6.35 55.27
N ARG A 746 9.67 5.69 55.91
CA ARG A 746 8.35 6.25 56.19
C ARG A 746 8.37 7.13 57.42
N ALA A 747 7.92 8.35 57.31
CA ALA A 747 7.76 9.31 58.39
C ALA A 747 6.31 9.87 58.39
N GLY A 748 5.33 9.12 58.95
CA GLY A 748 3.93 9.43 58.79
C GLY A 748 3.41 9.16 57.39
N ASP A 749 2.81 10.19 56.74
CA ASP A 749 2.34 10.13 55.34
C ASP A 749 3.40 10.58 54.34
N THR A 750 4.60 10.95 54.85
CA THR A 750 5.72 11.40 54.02
C THR A 750 6.82 10.35 54.04
N GLY A 751 7.39 10.08 52.87
CA GLY A 751 8.63 9.34 52.74
C GLY A 751 9.82 10.29 52.69
N LEU A 752 10.84 9.98 53.46
CA LEU A 752 12.09 10.73 53.47
C LEU A 752 13.23 9.87 52.94
N ARG A 753 14.15 10.48 52.20
CA ARG A 753 15.35 9.78 51.74
C ARG A 753 16.18 9.37 52.98
N LEU A 754 16.53 8.08 53.09
CA LEU A 754 17.08 7.45 54.28
C LEU A 754 18.33 8.17 54.78
N ASP A 755 19.29 8.51 53.93
CA ASP A 755 20.55 9.15 54.30
C ASP A 755 20.34 10.56 54.93
N ILE A 756 19.30 11.26 54.52
CA ILE A 756 18.96 12.57 55.07
C ILE A 756 18.18 12.39 56.39
N ALA A 757 17.24 11.46 56.41
CA ALA A 757 16.47 11.14 57.62
C ALA A 757 17.39 10.73 58.77
N GLU A 758 18.30 9.77 58.54
CA GLU A 758 19.26 9.28 59.56
C GLU A 758 20.19 10.36 60.06
N ARG A 759 20.70 11.24 59.17
CA ARG A 759 21.52 12.40 59.60
C ARG A 759 20.73 13.36 60.49
N CYS A 760 19.50 13.68 60.11
CA CYS A 760 18.64 14.54 60.90
C CYS A 760 18.30 13.90 62.25
N ILE A 761 18.05 12.60 62.30
CA ILE A 761 17.80 11.85 63.55
C ILE A 761 18.99 11.87 64.42
N ALA A 762 20.21 11.63 63.92
CA ALA A 762 21.43 11.67 64.70
C ALA A 762 21.69 13.06 65.31
N GLU A 763 21.42 14.14 64.57
CA GLU A 763 21.56 15.52 65.06
C GLU A 763 20.52 15.83 66.15
N MET A 764 19.24 15.44 65.94
CA MET A 764 18.21 15.65 66.92
C MET A 764 18.49 14.89 68.24
N HIS A 765 19.07 13.70 68.11
CA HIS A 765 19.49 12.92 69.28
C HIS A 765 20.63 13.61 70.06
N GLN A 766 21.62 14.18 69.34
CA GLN A 766 22.71 14.95 69.93
C GLN A 766 22.20 16.20 70.65
N LEU A 767 21.26 16.94 70.09
CA LEU A 767 20.60 18.08 70.70
C LEU A 767 19.85 17.68 71.99
N ALA A 768 19.09 16.58 71.96
CA ALA A 768 18.40 16.08 73.11
C ALA A 768 19.35 15.68 74.29
N VAL A 769 20.54 15.21 74.04
CA VAL A 769 21.57 14.84 74.98
C VAL A 769 22.26 16.06 75.60
N ARG A 770 22.55 17.15 74.79
CA ARG A 770 23.22 18.37 75.22
C ARG A 770 22.36 19.38 76.00
N HIS A 771 21.12 19.08 76.32
CA HIS A 771 20.14 19.96 76.93
C HIS A 771 19.72 21.18 76.09
N ASP A 772 20.09 21.22 74.88
CA ASP A 772 19.56 22.17 73.85
C ASP A 772 18.32 21.57 73.16
N HIS A 773 17.14 22.09 73.56
CA HIS A 773 15.90 21.48 73.20
C HIS A 773 15.24 22.10 71.90
N ALA A 774 15.76 23.23 71.39
CA ALA A 774 15.21 23.86 70.24
C ALA A 774 15.64 23.14 68.92
N ALA A 775 14.68 22.81 68.07
CA ALA A 775 14.98 22.25 66.76
C ALA A 775 15.60 23.34 65.84
N PRO A 776 16.62 23.00 64.99
CA PRO A 776 17.17 23.94 64.05
C PRO A 776 16.08 24.49 63.11
N LEU A 777 16.08 25.81 62.90
CA LEU A 777 15.13 26.50 61.99
C LEU A 777 15.24 25.97 60.54
N SER A 778 16.40 25.49 60.15
CA SER A 778 16.67 24.92 58.82
C SER A 778 16.15 23.48 58.68
N LEU A 779 15.62 22.83 59.70
CA LEU A 779 15.25 21.41 59.69
C LEU A 779 14.18 21.10 58.63
N ALA A 780 13.16 21.90 58.52
CA ALA A 780 12.11 21.74 57.49
C ALA A 780 12.69 21.84 56.06
N SER A 781 13.51 22.83 55.81
CA SER A 781 14.17 23.02 54.50
C SER A 781 15.11 21.86 54.16
N ARG A 782 15.86 21.37 55.13
CA ARG A 782 16.78 20.23 54.96
C ARG A 782 16.05 18.91 54.67
N LEU A 783 14.86 18.74 55.27
CA LEU A 783 13.98 17.60 54.98
C LEU A 783 13.12 17.81 53.72
N GLY A 784 13.16 18.98 53.11
CA GLY A 784 12.38 19.32 51.94
C GLY A 784 10.88 19.33 52.17
N VAL A 785 10.43 19.72 53.38
CA VAL A 785 9.03 19.72 53.82
C VAL A 785 8.62 21.09 54.34
N LYS A 786 7.31 21.33 54.44
CA LYS A 786 6.79 22.53 55.09
C LYS A 786 6.94 22.44 56.60
N ALA A 787 7.10 23.59 57.26
CA ALA A 787 7.30 23.63 58.74
C ALA A 787 6.13 23.05 59.55
N ASP A 788 4.91 23.17 59.04
CA ASP A 788 3.70 22.62 59.65
C ASP A 788 3.66 21.07 59.63
N MET A 789 4.38 20.44 58.69
CA MET A 789 4.49 18.97 58.62
C MET A 789 5.53 18.38 59.59
N LEU A 790 6.44 19.19 60.12
CA LEU A 790 7.54 18.73 61.01
C LEU A 790 7.05 17.91 62.21
N PRO A 791 6.02 18.31 62.97
CA PRO A 791 5.56 17.51 64.11
C PRO A 791 5.11 16.08 63.73
N SER A 792 4.39 15.96 62.62
CA SER A 792 3.95 14.67 62.10
C SER A 792 5.12 13.78 61.67
N ILE A 793 6.12 14.37 61.01
CA ILE A 793 7.32 13.70 60.56
C ILE A 793 8.19 13.26 61.72
N LEU A 794 8.44 14.12 62.70
CA LEU A 794 9.22 13.77 63.89
C LEU A 794 8.56 12.66 64.71
N LYS A 795 7.22 12.70 64.81
CA LYS A 795 6.43 11.62 65.45
C LYS A 795 6.60 10.30 64.66
N GLY A 796 6.53 10.36 63.34
CA GLY A 796 6.74 9.20 62.46
C GLY A 796 8.14 8.61 62.61
N LEU A 797 9.16 9.44 62.78
CA LEU A 797 10.55 9.02 63.04
C LEU A 797 10.80 8.63 64.49
N GLY A 798 9.79 8.63 65.38
CA GLY A 798 9.93 8.25 66.82
C GLY A 798 10.73 9.25 67.62
N ILE A 799 10.79 10.52 67.21
CA ILE A 799 11.49 11.59 67.94
C ILE A 799 10.47 12.28 68.84
N ALA A 800 10.72 12.18 70.15
CA ALA A 800 9.88 12.87 71.14
C ALA A 800 10.08 14.40 71.02
N HIS A 801 9.00 15.11 70.82
CA HIS A 801 9.02 16.56 70.60
C HIS A 801 7.78 17.23 71.20
N GLN A 802 7.92 18.54 71.42
CA GLN A 802 6.81 19.43 71.83
C GLN A 802 6.61 20.41 70.65
N PRO A 803 5.40 20.52 70.09
CA PRO A 803 5.18 21.40 68.91
C PRO A 803 5.41 22.85 69.29
N ALA A 804 5.72 23.70 68.29
CA ALA A 804 5.81 25.14 68.46
C ALA A 804 4.48 25.71 68.93
N GLU A 805 4.48 26.67 69.79
CA GLU A 805 3.27 27.37 70.21
C GLU A 805 2.88 28.43 69.21
N ALA A 806 1.59 28.50 68.88
CA ALA A 806 1.11 29.60 68.00
C ALA A 806 1.21 30.96 68.77
N PRO A 807 1.53 32.03 68.04
CA PRO A 807 1.54 33.38 68.65
C PRO A 807 0.17 33.64 69.27
N SER A 808 0.13 33.88 70.61
CA SER A 808 -1.10 34.20 71.35
C SER A 808 -0.95 35.62 71.91
N SER A 809 -1.98 36.41 71.86
CA SER A 809 -2.03 37.78 72.38
C SER A 809 -1.88 37.85 73.90
N ALA A 810 -1.88 36.70 74.62
CA ALA A 810 -1.80 36.64 76.10
C ALA A 810 -0.36 36.51 76.64
N HIS A 811 0.66 36.33 75.82
CA HIS A 811 2.04 36.18 76.28
C HIS A 811 2.97 37.24 75.63
N ALA A 812 3.62 38.01 76.50
CA ALA A 812 4.67 38.97 76.12
C ALA A 812 5.99 38.19 75.96
N GLY A 813 6.28 37.82 74.73
CA GLY A 813 7.53 37.14 74.39
C GLY A 813 7.48 36.41 73.05
N PRO A 814 8.61 36.01 72.47
CA PRO A 814 8.57 35.21 71.26
C PRO A 814 7.92 33.81 71.57
N PRO A 815 7.10 33.29 70.62
CA PRO A 815 6.46 32.02 70.74
C PRO A 815 7.50 30.92 70.94
N ARG A 816 7.19 29.89 71.76
CA ARG A 816 8.09 28.79 71.99
C ARG A 816 8.38 28.02 70.64
N PRO A 817 9.64 27.83 70.31
CA PRO A 817 10.01 27.06 69.16
C PRO A 817 9.70 25.56 69.33
N LEU A 818 9.72 24.80 68.25
CA LEU A 818 9.61 23.33 68.28
C LEU A 818 10.77 22.79 69.14
N MET A 819 10.39 22.05 70.26
CA MET A 819 11.38 21.54 71.18
C MET A 819 11.55 20.03 71.03
N ILE A 820 12.79 19.57 71.04
CA ILE A 820 13.14 18.14 71.01
C ILE A 820 13.26 17.67 72.44
N LEU A 821 12.59 16.57 72.79
CA LEU A 821 12.57 16.05 74.19
C LEU A 821 13.54 14.89 74.36
N ASN A 822 14.11 14.77 75.59
CA ASN A 822 15.02 13.68 75.90
C ASN A 822 14.22 12.38 76.14
N ASP A 823 14.48 11.34 75.38
CA ASP A 823 13.75 10.07 75.38
C ASP A 823 13.84 9.26 76.75
N ARG A 824 14.85 9.56 77.54
CA ARG A 824 15.01 8.90 78.88
C ARG A 824 13.91 9.26 79.90
N LYS A 825 13.40 10.49 79.82
CA LYS A 825 12.31 10.92 80.73
C LYS A 825 10.95 10.37 80.22
N THR A 826 10.72 10.17 79.00
CA THR A 826 9.45 9.63 78.46
C THR A 826 9.31 8.11 78.71
N ARG A 827 10.40 7.36 78.65
CA ARG A 827 10.38 5.92 79.00
C ARG A 827 10.09 5.66 80.52
N ALA A 828 10.59 6.53 81.37
CA ALA A 828 10.31 6.43 82.85
C ALA A 828 8.82 6.72 83.16
N SER A 829 8.18 7.61 82.42
CA SER A 829 6.73 7.89 82.67
C SER A 829 5.81 6.83 82.04
N ARG A 830 6.21 6.15 80.98
CA ARG A 830 5.47 5.04 80.35
C ARG A 830 5.58 3.73 81.14
N ARG A 831 6.70 3.47 81.80
CA ARG A 831 6.83 2.29 82.73
C ARG A 831 5.98 2.38 84.01
N ARG A 832 5.52 3.55 84.43
CA ARG A 832 4.64 3.74 85.60
C ARG A 832 3.14 3.59 85.26
N ARG A 833 2.77 3.46 83.96
CA ARG A 833 1.34 3.36 83.51
C ARG A 833 0.93 2.00 82.98
N SER A 834 1.81 1.01 82.85
CA SER A 834 1.46 -0.35 82.45
C SER A 834 1.88 -1.34 83.46
N ALA A 835 1.01 -1.50 84.58
CA ALA A 835 0.96 -2.72 85.34
C ALA A 835 0.23 -3.80 84.54
N PRO A 836 0.72 -5.04 84.51
CA PRO A 836 0.14 -6.04 83.67
C PRO A 836 -1.16 -6.59 84.20
N HIS A 837 -2.28 -6.48 83.52
CA HIS A 837 -3.41 -7.37 83.65
C HIS A 837 -3.03 -8.73 83.05
N HIS A 838 -3.01 -9.76 84.00
CA HIS A 838 -2.92 -11.16 83.60
C HIS A 838 -4.14 -11.55 82.77
N THR A 839 -3.95 -11.90 81.53
CA THR A 839 -4.87 -12.69 80.68
C THR A 839 -4.28 -14.10 80.49
N PRO A 840 -5.08 -15.17 80.64
CA PRO A 840 -4.58 -16.53 80.58
C PRO A 840 -4.29 -16.96 79.16
N PRO A 841 -3.43 -17.96 78.95
CA PRO A 841 -2.95 -18.33 77.63
C PRO A 841 -4.06 -18.96 76.78
N ARG A 842 -4.24 -18.45 75.61
CA ARG A 842 -5.10 -19.03 74.55
C ARG A 842 -4.51 -20.35 74.05
N ARG A 843 -5.36 -21.42 74.14
CA ARG A 843 -5.05 -22.70 73.48
C ARG A 843 -4.83 -22.52 71.93
N PRO A 844 -3.88 -23.26 71.41
CA PRO A 844 -3.66 -23.21 69.91
C PRO A 844 -4.83 -23.86 69.17
N ALA A 845 -5.24 -23.25 68.11
CA ALA A 845 -6.26 -23.77 67.22
C ALA A 845 -5.78 -25.02 66.47
N PRO A 846 -6.66 -25.98 66.11
CA PRO A 846 -6.27 -27.19 65.42
C PRO A 846 -5.85 -26.87 64.00
N PRO A 847 -4.93 -27.67 63.44
CA PRO A 847 -4.41 -27.42 62.10
C PRO A 847 -5.50 -27.67 61.05
N ARG A 848 -5.53 -26.80 60.02
CA ARG A 848 -6.41 -26.95 58.86
C ARG A 848 -5.97 -28.16 58.01
N THR A 849 -6.94 -29.00 57.66
CA THR A 849 -6.77 -30.27 56.92
C THR A 849 -6.44 -30.11 55.43
N ASP A 850 -6.37 -28.90 54.92
CA ASP A 850 -6.21 -28.64 53.45
C ASP A 850 -4.83 -28.09 53.05
N SER A 851 -3.79 -28.34 53.86
CA SER A 851 -2.43 -27.95 53.50
C SER A 851 -1.70 -29.12 52.81
N PRO A 852 -0.99 -28.86 51.69
CA PRO A 852 -0.17 -29.89 51.02
C PRO A 852 0.95 -30.45 51.89
N PHE A 853 1.18 -29.87 53.07
CA PHE A 853 2.16 -30.35 54.06
C PHE A 853 1.56 -31.17 55.21
N ALA A 854 0.26 -31.47 55.21
CA ALA A 854 -0.38 -32.32 56.22
C ALA A 854 0.20 -33.75 56.26
N ALA A 855 0.66 -34.27 55.13
CA ALA A 855 1.34 -35.56 55.02
C ALA A 855 2.71 -35.61 55.75
N LEU A 856 3.44 -34.49 55.79
CA LEU A 856 4.73 -34.38 56.50
C LEU A 856 4.58 -34.29 58.03
N ALA A 857 3.48 -33.74 58.50
CA ALA A 857 3.17 -33.70 59.96
C ALA A 857 2.85 -35.10 60.46
N ALA A 858 2.14 -35.95 59.70
CA ALA A 858 1.84 -37.35 60.09
C ALA A 858 3.10 -38.22 60.03
N LEU A 859 4.09 -37.95 59.21
CA LEU A 859 5.38 -38.65 59.19
C LEU A 859 6.26 -38.30 60.42
N ARG A 860 6.15 -37.08 60.91
CA ARG A 860 6.91 -36.63 62.06
C ARG A 860 6.41 -37.24 63.43
N GLU A 861 5.16 -37.63 63.47
CA GLU A 861 4.59 -38.34 64.62
C GLU A 861 4.99 -39.83 64.65
N LYS A 862 5.29 -40.44 63.52
CA LYS A 862 5.76 -41.83 63.38
C LYS A 862 7.25 -42.05 63.66
N ILE A 863 8.03 -41.00 63.89
CA ILE A 863 9.50 -41.03 64.07
C ILE A 863 9.89 -40.54 65.48
N ARG A 864 9.00 -40.50 66.43
CA ARG A 864 9.41 -40.34 67.81
C ARG A 864 9.45 -41.70 68.50
N PRO A 865 10.60 -42.06 69.08
CA PRO A 865 10.79 -43.33 69.81
C PRO A 865 9.89 -43.49 71.12
#